data_e8fc796bf1bc41da75c7911294d8c3e9
#
_entry.id   e8fc796bf1bc41da75c7911294d8c3e9
#
_cell.length_a   1.000
_cell.length_b   1.000
_cell.length_c   1.000
_cell.angle_alpha   90.00
_cell.angle_beta   90.00
_cell.angle_gamma   90.00
#
_symmetry.space_group_name_H-M   'P 1'
#
loop_
_entity.id
_entity.type
_entity.pdbx_description
1 polymer ?
#
loop_
_entity_poly.entity_id
_entity_poly.type
_entity_poly.pdbx_seq_one_letter_code
_entity_poly.pdbx_strand_id
1 'polypeptide(L)'
;MMMSVNTTAAMMRQRSNVSFLNKASAKKNTHRVRAHSIVASVNNKDDGKRGATREKNNKMKHSLLKPIQAIAKPAENARVQIEEAPKNLERLRISTPWEDAQKVLIKEFKYTEQELKKFGELTTDELSNAYEMMQLCRDFENECNQSYMGGKIRGFMHLDNGQESIPALLANSIRKTDLKHSYYRDHCHAIASGVDAGKVMAELYGKDGGTCRGTGGSMHIYDVENNFQGGWALVSEQLPYAVGAARSIVLDKLLGMEGREDERIAIVFVGEGGAQNGRMAECLNAAAKENLPILFLVIDNGRAINTFTKDVAQNQSVFEQGKHYGVPGVLVDGQDVTDVLKVGKAAINHVRTKGPAILQVHTFRFNGHSPADPEHERNRKDEKKWARKECDPITIFEQSEHAKVLDLKALTKKAKDEVQKALDFADASPPPPPSLAAELEYPDPNGQVDYSAREPEMGLAKAMETTKRIIEPKTLAGVEKRIADLRAMCDTPQGISIGDAVNLAVLEEMLRDPTCLAHAEDLQAGSSYNIPANTQQAFGRLRAADEIIDEGHFIGKALGEAMNGYRPIVELMNANFGIYGMAELSSAGNTYATTGGQFKMPMTVIGAGGTAPNQSLGAEHSQPFHAYIMGIPGLKICSAS
;
A
#
# COMPACT_ATOMS: atom_id res chain seq x y z
N MET A 1 23.15 -30.82 -24.70
CA MET A 1 23.97 -31.48 -23.70
C MET A 1 23.62 -30.81 -22.39
N MET A 2 22.63 -31.37 -21.66
CA MET A 2 22.16 -30.84 -20.36
C MET A 2 23.17 -31.24 -19.29
N MET A 3 23.84 -30.28 -18.69
CA MET A 3 24.49 -30.48 -17.40
C MET A 3 23.80 -29.58 -16.35
N SER A 4 23.38 -30.24 -15.32
CA SER A 4 22.54 -29.80 -14.24
C SER A 4 23.18 -28.69 -13.40
N VAL A 5 22.31 -27.74 -12.96
CA VAL A 5 22.58 -26.63 -12.04
C VAL A 5 23.05 -27.09 -10.62
N ASN A 6 23.30 -28.35 -10.42
CA ASN A 6 23.69 -28.95 -9.14
C ASN A 6 25.14 -28.68 -8.68
N THR A 7 25.97 -28.00 -9.46
CA THR A 7 27.40 -27.87 -9.14
C THR A 7 27.70 -26.67 -8.22
N THR A 8 26.94 -25.60 -8.27
CA THR A 8 27.22 -24.40 -7.48
C THR A 8 26.78 -24.53 -6.00
N ALA A 9 25.71 -25.26 -5.74
CA ALA A 9 25.27 -25.55 -4.37
C ALA A 9 26.15 -26.64 -3.68
N ALA A 10 26.79 -27.50 -4.43
CA ALA A 10 27.66 -28.55 -3.89
C ALA A 10 29.01 -28.01 -3.41
N MET A 11 29.55 -26.97 -4.04
CA MET A 11 30.83 -26.38 -3.61
C MET A 11 30.74 -25.58 -2.30
N MET A 12 29.58 -25.03 -1.96
CA MET A 12 29.39 -24.37 -0.64
C MET A 12 29.25 -25.35 0.53
N ARG A 13 28.94 -26.63 0.30
CA ARG A 13 28.84 -27.66 1.34
C ARG A 13 30.17 -28.34 1.74
N GLN A 14 31.27 -28.17 1.00
CA GLN A 14 32.53 -28.90 1.28
C GLN A 14 33.52 -28.19 2.21
N ARG A 15 33.21 -26.99 2.74
CA ARG A 15 34.14 -26.29 3.67
C ARG A 15 33.67 -26.11 5.10
N SER A 16 32.60 -26.77 5.56
CA SER A 16 32.14 -26.70 6.95
C SER A 16 32.16 -28.04 7.69
N ASN A 17 33.26 -28.77 7.63
CA ASN A 17 33.53 -29.87 8.56
C ASN A 17 34.73 -29.53 9.41
N VAL A 18 34.52 -28.77 10.46
CA VAL A 18 35.41 -28.76 11.64
C VAL A 18 34.56 -29.07 12.87
N SER A 19 34.75 -30.29 13.36
CA SER A 19 34.18 -30.81 14.59
C SER A 19 34.73 -30.09 15.83
N PHE A 20 33.83 -29.61 16.70
CA PHE A 20 34.16 -29.44 18.13
C PHE A 20 33.17 -30.23 18.97
N LEU A 21 33.64 -31.37 19.43
CA LEU A 21 33.12 -32.06 20.59
C LEU A 21 33.49 -31.25 21.85
N ASN A 22 32.55 -30.93 22.71
CA ASN A 22 32.72 -31.14 24.12
C ASN A 22 31.43 -31.14 24.93
N LYS A 23 31.32 -32.16 25.77
CA LYS A 23 30.28 -32.42 26.74
C LYS A 23 30.27 -31.39 27.87
N ALA A 24 29.11 -30.97 28.33
CA ALA A 24 28.88 -30.70 29.74
C ALA A 24 27.40 -30.72 30.12
N SER A 25 27.14 -31.39 31.18
CA SER A 25 25.97 -31.81 31.90
C SER A 25 24.91 -30.77 32.23
N ALA A 26 23.69 -31.30 32.33
CA ALA A 26 22.49 -30.65 32.84
C ALA A 26 22.60 -30.17 34.29
N LYS A 27 22.13 -28.97 34.57
CA LYS A 27 21.50 -28.60 35.85
C LYS A 27 20.34 -27.63 35.58
N LYS A 28 19.14 -28.06 36.03
CA LYS A 28 17.92 -27.25 36.11
C LYS A 28 18.13 -26.08 37.09
N ASN A 29 17.76 -24.88 36.66
CA ASN A 29 17.36 -23.84 37.61
C ASN A 29 16.30 -22.95 36.95
N THR A 30 15.14 -22.95 37.56
CA THR A 30 14.00 -22.07 37.31
C THR A 30 14.30 -20.68 37.87
N HIS A 31 14.31 -19.66 37.00
CA HIS A 31 14.17 -18.28 37.47
C HIS A 31 13.15 -17.51 36.58
N ARG A 32 12.12 -17.01 37.27
CA ARG A 32 11.16 -16.03 36.76
C ARG A 32 11.89 -14.77 36.27
N VAL A 33 11.73 -14.40 35.03
CA VAL A 33 12.20 -13.12 34.50
C VAL A 33 11.10 -12.08 34.71
N ARG A 34 11.37 -11.07 35.52
CA ARG A 34 10.60 -9.82 35.60
C ARG A 34 11.08 -8.90 34.47
N ALA A 35 10.14 -8.37 33.70
CA ALA A 35 10.42 -7.31 32.74
C ALA A 35 10.91 -6.04 33.44
N HIS A 36 12.08 -5.56 33.07
CA HIS A 36 12.58 -4.24 33.45
C HIS A 36 12.75 -3.38 32.20
N SER A 37 12.13 -2.21 32.26
CA SER A 37 12.32 -1.13 31.30
C SER A 37 13.77 -0.67 31.28
N ILE A 38 14.40 -0.66 30.11
CA ILE A 38 15.77 -0.14 29.94
C ILE A 38 15.66 1.35 29.65
N VAL A 39 16.11 2.15 30.64
CA VAL A 39 16.45 3.56 30.44
C VAL A 39 17.96 3.62 30.22
N ALA A 40 18.37 4.05 29.04
CA ALA A 40 19.79 4.24 28.73
C ALA A 40 20.35 5.44 29.49
N SER A 41 21.26 5.21 30.41
CA SER A 41 22.10 6.25 31.05
C SER A 41 23.48 6.26 30.42
N VAL A 42 23.86 7.38 29.86
CA VAL A 42 25.24 7.64 29.42
C VAL A 42 26.07 8.00 30.66
N ASN A 43 27.00 7.13 31.06
CA ASN A 43 27.99 7.41 32.10
C ASN A 43 29.24 8.01 31.46
N ASN A 44 29.50 9.29 31.74
CA ASN A 44 30.84 9.84 31.66
C ASN A 44 31.48 9.81 33.08
N LYS A 45 32.56 9.08 33.23
CA LYS A 45 33.44 9.16 34.39
C LYS A 45 34.41 10.32 34.17
N ASP A 46 34.41 11.24 35.09
CA ASP A 46 35.61 12.01 35.46
C ASP A 46 35.57 12.33 36.94
N ASP A 47 36.66 11.92 37.63
CA ASP A 47 36.88 12.06 39.07
C ASP A 47 37.45 13.44 39.40
N GLY A 48 36.89 14.04 40.44
CA GLY A 48 37.66 14.98 41.28
C GLY A 48 37.13 16.41 41.33
N LYS A 49 36.28 16.70 42.28
CA LYS A 49 36.25 17.82 43.24
C LYS A 49 34.87 17.96 43.87
N ARG A 50 34.73 17.46 45.09
CA ARG A 50 33.53 17.66 45.91
C ARG A 50 33.61 19.02 46.61
N GLY A 51 32.54 19.81 46.55
CA GLY A 51 32.35 20.82 47.57
C GLY A 51 31.53 22.08 47.23
N ALA A 52 31.14 22.36 45.98
CA ALA A 52 30.47 23.64 45.70
C ALA A 52 29.31 23.61 44.69
N THR A 53 28.79 22.45 44.33
CA THR A 53 27.89 22.29 43.17
C THR A 53 26.42 21.99 43.54
N ARG A 54 26.06 21.83 44.79
CA ARG A 54 24.69 21.41 45.16
C ARG A 54 23.66 22.54 45.13
N GLU A 55 24.07 23.78 45.36
CA GLU A 55 23.16 24.93 45.30
C GLU A 55 22.93 25.49 43.87
N LYS A 56 23.96 25.41 43.01
CA LYS A 56 23.84 25.86 41.62
C LYS A 56 22.98 24.93 40.78
N ASN A 57 23.04 23.60 41.01
CA ASN A 57 22.22 22.64 40.26
C ASN A 57 20.71 22.72 40.60
N ASN A 58 20.34 23.12 41.80
CA ASN A 58 18.94 23.32 42.15
C ASN A 58 18.35 24.61 41.50
N LYS A 59 19.16 25.66 41.35
CA LYS A 59 18.72 26.88 40.65
C LYS A 59 18.61 26.65 39.14
N MET A 60 19.50 25.82 38.55
CA MET A 60 19.44 25.47 37.13
C MET A 60 18.28 24.52 36.78
N LYS A 61 17.93 23.58 37.66
CA LYS A 61 16.73 22.74 37.50
C LYS A 61 15.44 23.56 37.59
N HIS A 62 15.36 24.56 38.44
CA HIS A 62 14.19 25.47 38.53
C HIS A 62 14.08 26.42 37.35
N SER A 63 15.18 26.80 36.67
CA SER A 63 15.14 27.67 35.50
C SER A 63 14.76 26.91 34.20
N LEU A 64 15.07 25.61 34.11
CA LEU A 64 14.70 24.77 32.98
C LEU A 64 13.25 24.24 33.04
N LEU A 65 12.67 24.15 34.25
CA LEU A 65 11.28 23.74 34.41
C LEU A 65 10.25 24.86 34.16
N LYS A 66 10.67 26.14 34.27
CA LYS A 66 9.76 27.27 33.96
C LYS A 66 9.30 27.33 32.50
N PRO A 67 10.12 27.07 31.47
CA PRO A 67 9.64 26.99 30.10
C PRO A 67 8.67 25.81 29.86
N ILE A 68 8.92 24.65 30.50
CA ILE A 68 8.07 23.46 30.35
C ILE A 68 6.71 23.64 31.04
N GLN A 69 6.68 24.31 32.20
CA GLN A 69 5.42 24.67 32.86
C GLN A 69 4.64 25.79 32.13
N ALA A 70 5.33 26.66 31.38
CA ALA A 70 4.69 27.67 30.54
C ALA A 70 4.07 27.06 29.25
N ILE A 71 4.60 25.91 28.77
CA ILE A 71 4.03 25.16 27.64
C ILE A 71 2.81 24.32 28.09
N ALA A 72 2.71 23.95 29.36
CA ALA A 72 1.58 23.18 29.88
C ALA A 72 0.33 24.03 30.24
N LYS A 73 0.40 25.37 30.16
CA LYS A 73 -0.71 26.27 30.39
C LYS A 73 -1.58 26.67 29.17
N PRO A 74 -1.28 26.27 27.89
CA PRO A 74 -2.15 26.62 26.77
C PRO A 74 -3.45 25.83 26.67
N ALA A 75 -3.65 24.77 27.46
CA ALA A 75 -4.85 23.93 27.34
C ALA A 75 -6.14 24.67 27.76
N GLU A 76 -6.08 25.66 28.66
CA GLU A 76 -7.26 26.45 29.03
C GLU A 76 -7.59 27.54 27.99
N ASN A 77 -6.58 28.13 27.35
CA ASN A 77 -6.83 29.12 26.28
C ASN A 77 -7.16 28.45 24.92
N ALA A 78 -6.71 27.24 24.69
CA ALA A 78 -7.13 26.46 23.52
C ALA A 78 -8.59 26.06 23.58
N ARG A 79 -9.13 25.74 24.75
CA ARG A 79 -10.57 25.48 24.95
C ARG A 79 -11.46 26.66 24.57
N VAL A 80 -11.02 27.90 24.80
CA VAL A 80 -11.81 29.11 24.48
C VAL A 80 -11.85 29.37 22.97
N GLN A 81 -10.83 28.97 22.21
CA GLN A 81 -10.83 29.05 20.73
C GLN A 81 -11.63 27.93 20.07
N ILE A 82 -11.84 26.79 20.75
CA ILE A 82 -12.60 25.65 20.26
C ILE A 82 -14.12 25.88 20.33
N GLU A 83 -14.59 26.79 21.20
CA GLU A 83 -16.00 27.13 21.30
C GLU A 83 -16.54 28.01 20.15
N GLU A 84 -15.66 28.56 19.32
CA GLU A 84 -16.07 29.18 18.05
C GLU A 84 -16.04 28.15 16.91
N ALA A 85 -16.97 27.20 16.95
CA ALA A 85 -17.30 26.42 15.76
C ALA A 85 -17.56 27.35 14.57
N PRO A 86 -17.14 27.03 13.34
CA PRO A 86 -17.26 27.95 12.23
C PRO A 86 -18.71 28.40 12.09
N LYS A 87 -18.96 29.71 12.26
CA LYS A 87 -20.29 30.33 12.08
C LYS A 87 -20.87 30.13 10.67
N ASN A 88 -20.09 29.52 9.74
CA ASN A 88 -20.43 29.19 8.36
C ASN A 88 -20.19 27.70 8.07
N LEU A 89 -21.11 26.84 8.53
CA LEU A 89 -21.13 25.41 8.17
C LEU A 89 -21.29 25.19 6.66
N GLU A 90 -21.90 26.12 5.93
CA GLU A 90 -22.04 26.12 4.47
C GLU A 90 -20.70 26.00 3.72
N ARG A 91 -19.59 26.43 4.33
CA ARG A 91 -18.24 26.27 3.76
C ARG A 91 -17.70 24.84 3.83
N LEU A 92 -18.37 23.95 4.56
CA LEU A 92 -18.02 22.53 4.63
C LEU A 92 -18.59 21.73 3.46
N ARG A 93 -19.42 22.33 2.61
CA ARG A 93 -19.91 21.76 1.35
C ARG A 93 -19.41 22.61 0.19
N ILE A 94 -18.90 21.95 -0.82
CA ILE A 94 -18.66 22.55 -2.13
C ILE A 94 -19.78 22.14 -3.07
N SER A 95 -20.09 22.98 -4.04
CA SER A 95 -20.97 22.64 -5.14
C SER A 95 -20.15 22.69 -6.42
N THR A 96 -19.96 21.55 -7.04
CA THR A 96 -19.33 21.42 -8.37
C THR A 96 -20.31 20.66 -9.25
N PRO A 97 -21.34 21.34 -9.80
CA PRO A 97 -22.34 20.70 -10.63
C PRO A 97 -21.70 20.12 -11.89
N TRP A 98 -22.36 19.13 -12.47
CA TRP A 98 -21.92 18.44 -13.68
C TRP A 98 -21.46 19.39 -14.79
N GLU A 99 -22.15 20.52 -14.99
CA GLU A 99 -21.83 21.52 -16.00
C GLU A 99 -20.44 22.16 -15.79
N ASP A 100 -20.01 22.34 -14.57
CA ASP A 100 -18.66 22.85 -14.26
C ASP A 100 -17.60 21.76 -14.40
N ALA A 101 -17.90 20.54 -13.97
CA ALA A 101 -17.03 19.39 -14.20
C ALA A 101 -16.81 19.11 -15.70
N GLN A 102 -17.86 19.27 -16.54
CA GLN A 102 -17.74 19.13 -18.00
C GLN A 102 -16.67 20.06 -18.59
N LYS A 103 -16.60 21.32 -18.14
CA LYS A 103 -15.57 22.28 -18.60
C LYS A 103 -14.17 21.79 -18.33
N VAL A 104 -13.95 21.20 -17.14
CA VAL A 104 -12.67 20.60 -16.77
C VAL A 104 -12.39 19.34 -17.60
N LEU A 105 -13.38 18.48 -17.78
CA LEU A 105 -13.25 17.25 -18.57
C LEU A 105 -12.92 17.55 -20.04
N ILE A 106 -13.53 18.58 -20.65
CA ILE A 106 -13.18 19.04 -21.99
C ILE A 106 -11.74 19.56 -22.03
N LYS A 107 -11.41 20.45 -21.11
CA LYS A 107 -10.12 21.16 -21.13
C LYS A 107 -8.94 20.25 -20.77
N GLU A 108 -9.04 19.53 -19.68
CA GLU A 108 -7.91 18.75 -19.10
C GLU A 108 -7.89 17.31 -19.61
N PHE A 109 -9.05 16.63 -19.68
CA PHE A 109 -9.17 15.23 -20.13
C PHE A 109 -9.31 15.07 -21.65
N LYS A 110 -9.48 16.20 -22.37
CA LYS A 110 -9.63 16.23 -23.83
C LYS A 110 -10.83 15.42 -24.34
N TYR A 111 -11.94 15.46 -23.60
CA TYR A 111 -13.21 14.94 -24.08
C TYR A 111 -13.93 15.92 -25.01
N THR A 112 -14.69 15.37 -25.92
CA THR A 112 -15.68 16.13 -26.72
C THR A 112 -17.01 16.22 -25.97
N GLU A 113 -17.84 17.19 -26.30
CA GLU A 113 -19.21 17.31 -25.77
C GLU A 113 -20.06 16.05 -26.06
N GLN A 114 -19.86 15.44 -27.21
CA GLN A 114 -20.58 14.22 -27.59
C GLN A 114 -20.19 13.02 -26.72
N GLU A 115 -18.92 12.89 -26.35
CA GLU A 115 -18.46 11.84 -25.42
C GLU A 115 -19.03 12.08 -24.02
N LEU A 116 -19.00 13.34 -23.55
CA LEU A 116 -19.53 13.70 -22.24
C LEU A 116 -21.02 13.51 -22.10
N LYS A 117 -21.77 13.68 -23.18
CA LYS A 117 -23.22 13.39 -23.19
C LYS A 117 -23.51 11.95 -22.75
N LYS A 118 -22.69 10.97 -23.20
CA LYS A 118 -22.84 9.56 -22.81
C LYS A 118 -22.63 9.33 -21.32
N PHE A 119 -21.66 10.04 -20.70
CA PHE A 119 -21.42 9.93 -19.26
C PHE A 119 -22.49 10.67 -18.45
N GLY A 120 -23.10 11.71 -19.01
CA GLY A 120 -24.19 12.46 -18.37
C GLY A 120 -25.52 11.71 -18.28
N GLU A 121 -25.73 10.71 -19.13
CA GLU A 121 -26.93 9.88 -19.12
C GLU A 121 -26.78 8.75 -18.09
N LEU A 122 -27.66 8.72 -17.09
CA LEU A 122 -27.71 7.68 -16.05
C LEU A 122 -28.94 6.78 -16.30
N THR A 123 -28.73 5.50 -16.30
CA THR A 123 -29.80 4.51 -16.42
C THR A 123 -30.49 4.27 -15.08
N THR A 124 -31.73 3.75 -15.13
CA THR A 124 -32.45 3.35 -13.91
C THR A 124 -31.70 2.28 -13.11
N ASP A 125 -30.99 1.37 -13.78
CA ASP A 125 -30.20 0.33 -13.14
C ASP A 125 -29.00 0.94 -12.39
N GLU A 126 -28.28 1.89 -13.01
CA GLU A 126 -27.16 2.60 -12.33
C GLU A 126 -27.65 3.36 -11.09
N LEU A 127 -28.79 4.03 -11.18
CA LEU A 127 -29.39 4.75 -10.07
C LEU A 127 -29.86 3.81 -8.96
N SER A 128 -30.47 2.67 -9.33
CA SER A 128 -30.90 1.63 -8.37
C SER A 128 -29.70 1.03 -7.64
N ASN A 129 -28.67 0.64 -8.39
CA ASN A 129 -27.44 0.08 -7.82
C ASN A 129 -26.73 1.08 -6.91
N ALA A 130 -26.67 2.36 -7.31
CA ALA A 130 -26.08 3.42 -6.49
C ALA A 130 -26.82 3.59 -5.16
N TYR A 131 -28.14 3.69 -5.20
CA TYR A 131 -28.95 3.86 -4.00
C TYR A 131 -28.86 2.63 -3.07
N GLU A 132 -28.99 1.43 -3.64
CA GLU A 132 -28.86 0.18 -2.88
C GLU A 132 -27.48 0.09 -2.20
N MET A 133 -26.39 0.40 -2.93
CA MET A 133 -25.04 0.38 -2.38
C MET A 133 -24.85 1.42 -1.26
N MET A 134 -25.37 2.63 -1.44
CA MET A 134 -25.31 3.64 -0.38
C MET A 134 -26.04 3.19 0.89
N GLN A 135 -27.22 2.58 0.76
CA GLN A 135 -27.98 2.06 1.89
C GLN A 135 -27.27 0.89 2.56
N LEU A 136 -26.74 -0.06 1.76
CA LEU A 136 -25.96 -1.19 2.26
C LEU A 136 -24.78 -0.72 3.09
N CYS A 137 -23.98 0.19 2.55
CA CYS A 137 -22.81 0.75 3.25
C CYS A 137 -23.20 1.49 4.54
N ARG A 138 -24.25 2.30 4.48
CA ARG A 138 -24.74 3.03 5.66
C ARG A 138 -25.17 2.09 6.78
N ASP A 139 -25.97 1.09 6.46
CA ASP A 139 -26.49 0.15 7.45
C ASP A 139 -25.38 -0.79 7.94
N PHE A 140 -24.48 -1.25 7.05
CA PHE A 140 -23.32 -2.05 7.43
C PHE A 140 -22.41 -1.31 8.44
N GLU A 141 -22.07 -0.05 8.16
CA GLU A 141 -21.23 0.76 9.07
C GLU A 141 -21.92 1.08 10.40
N ASN A 142 -23.24 1.26 10.37
CA ASN A 142 -24.01 1.42 11.60
C ASN A 142 -23.94 0.15 12.47
N GLU A 143 -24.08 -1.03 11.87
CA GLU A 143 -23.96 -2.32 12.57
C GLU A 143 -22.51 -2.59 13.02
N CYS A 144 -21.49 -2.17 12.25
CA CYS A 144 -20.10 -2.18 12.71
C CYS A 144 -19.93 -1.35 13.99
N ASN A 145 -20.52 -0.16 14.04
CA ASN A 145 -20.45 0.69 15.23
C ASN A 145 -21.15 0.03 16.44
N GLN A 146 -22.32 -0.57 16.25
CA GLN A 146 -23.05 -1.28 17.31
C GLN A 146 -22.25 -2.49 17.79
N SER A 147 -21.70 -3.28 16.88
CA SER A 147 -20.86 -4.43 17.17
C SER A 147 -19.57 -4.07 17.92
N TYR A 148 -18.97 -2.92 17.58
CA TYR A 148 -17.82 -2.37 18.30
C TYR A 148 -18.20 -1.99 19.73
N MET A 149 -19.29 -1.25 19.91
CA MET A 149 -19.81 -0.89 21.24
C MET A 149 -20.20 -2.12 22.06
N GLY A 150 -20.67 -3.18 21.40
CA GLY A 150 -20.98 -4.48 22.00
C GLY A 150 -19.75 -5.36 22.29
N GLY A 151 -18.53 -4.91 21.90
CA GLY A 151 -17.28 -5.64 22.14
C GLY A 151 -17.03 -6.82 21.21
N LYS A 152 -17.82 -7.00 20.14
CA LYS A 152 -17.60 -8.01 19.10
C LYS A 152 -16.41 -7.61 18.19
N ILE A 153 -16.33 -6.34 17.81
CA ILE A 153 -15.21 -5.78 17.05
C ILE A 153 -14.19 -5.19 18.04
N ARG A 154 -12.91 -5.50 17.83
CA ARG A 154 -11.81 -5.08 18.71
C ARG A 154 -10.74 -4.34 17.92
N GLY A 155 -9.90 -3.56 18.62
CA GLY A 155 -8.84 -2.78 18.01
C GLY A 155 -9.34 -1.45 17.44
N PHE A 156 -8.64 -0.93 16.45
CA PHE A 156 -9.04 0.31 15.75
C PHE A 156 -10.00 -0.02 14.62
N MET A 157 -11.07 0.77 14.52
CA MET A 157 -12.07 0.68 13.46
C MET A 157 -12.34 2.07 12.89
N HIS A 158 -12.56 2.15 11.59
CA HIS A 158 -12.74 3.42 10.89
C HIS A 158 -14.01 3.39 10.03
N LEU A 159 -15.06 4.09 10.48
CA LEU A 159 -16.35 4.10 9.81
C LEU A 159 -16.40 5.11 8.66
N ASP A 160 -17.04 4.73 7.56
CA ASP A 160 -17.12 5.50 6.31
C ASP A 160 -18.44 6.28 6.13
N ASN A 161 -19.29 6.34 7.17
CA ASN A 161 -20.58 7.03 7.10
C ASN A 161 -20.45 8.48 6.63
N GLY A 162 -21.24 8.84 5.60
CA GLY A 162 -21.28 10.16 4.98
C GLY A 162 -20.50 10.25 3.66
N GLN A 163 -19.80 9.17 3.26
CA GLN A 163 -18.96 9.08 2.06
C GLN A 163 -19.49 8.01 1.07
N GLU A 164 -20.74 7.59 1.20
CA GLU A 164 -21.34 6.44 0.51
C GLU A 164 -21.48 6.61 -1.02
N SER A 165 -21.36 7.83 -1.54
CA SER A 165 -21.32 8.07 -2.98
C SER A 165 -20.11 7.43 -3.68
N ILE A 166 -19.01 7.23 -2.94
CA ILE A 166 -17.80 6.58 -3.48
C ILE A 166 -18.04 5.09 -3.73
N PRO A 167 -18.47 4.28 -2.74
CA PRO A 167 -18.86 2.89 -3.02
C PRO A 167 -19.97 2.77 -4.07
N ALA A 168 -20.89 3.73 -4.17
CA ALA A 168 -21.89 3.76 -5.25
C ALA A 168 -21.25 3.90 -6.64
N LEU A 169 -20.23 4.76 -6.79
CA LEU A 169 -19.44 4.87 -8.01
C LEU A 169 -18.72 3.55 -8.34
N LEU A 170 -18.08 2.95 -7.35
CA LEU A 170 -17.33 1.71 -7.54
C LEU A 170 -18.24 0.59 -8.03
N ALA A 171 -19.37 0.35 -7.37
CA ALA A 171 -20.33 -0.69 -7.73
C ALA A 171 -20.86 -0.57 -9.17
N ASN A 172 -20.86 0.64 -9.73
CA ASN A 172 -21.37 0.91 -11.08
C ASN A 172 -20.29 0.97 -12.17
N SER A 173 -19.02 1.19 -11.81
CA SER A 173 -18.03 1.63 -12.82
C SER A 173 -16.75 0.81 -12.86
N ILE A 174 -16.43 0.07 -11.79
CA ILE A 174 -15.23 -0.77 -11.76
C ILE A 174 -15.55 -2.21 -12.14
N ARG A 175 -14.53 -2.89 -12.63
CA ARG A 175 -14.60 -4.31 -12.98
C ARG A 175 -13.99 -5.16 -11.86
N LYS A 176 -14.42 -6.41 -11.74
CA LYS A 176 -13.79 -7.37 -10.82
C LYS A 176 -12.29 -7.52 -11.11
N THR A 177 -11.88 -7.41 -12.36
CA THR A 177 -10.49 -7.52 -12.82
C THR A 177 -9.63 -6.29 -12.56
N ASP A 178 -10.20 -5.13 -12.25
CA ASP A 178 -9.44 -3.94 -11.87
C ASP A 178 -8.71 -4.17 -10.54
N LEU A 179 -7.52 -3.59 -10.38
CA LEU A 179 -6.69 -3.75 -9.18
C LEU A 179 -6.98 -2.59 -8.21
N LYS A 180 -7.41 -2.89 -6.99
CA LYS A 180 -7.86 -1.89 -6.01
C LYS A 180 -6.95 -1.88 -4.79
N HIS A 181 -6.32 -0.71 -4.51
CA HIS A 181 -5.50 -0.45 -3.33
C HIS A 181 -6.15 0.63 -2.48
N SER A 182 -6.68 0.25 -1.33
CA SER A 182 -7.37 1.17 -0.43
C SER A 182 -6.51 1.53 0.78
N TYR A 183 -7.03 2.44 1.59
CA TYR A 183 -6.48 2.80 2.88
C TYR A 183 -7.40 2.24 3.99
N TYR A 184 -7.05 2.43 5.24
CA TYR A 184 -7.66 1.82 6.41
C TYR A 184 -9.18 2.07 6.63
N ARG A 185 -9.86 2.90 5.83
CA ARG A 185 -11.31 3.16 5.86
C ARG A 185 -11.95 2.58 4.62
N ASP A 186 -12.05 1.27 4.55
CA ASP A 186 -12.27 0.57 3.30
C ASP A 186 -13.35 -0.52 3.32
N HIS A 187 -14.10 -0.69 4.40
CA HIS A 187 -15.16 -1.69 4.47
C HIS A 187 -16.12 -1.59 3.27
N CYS A 188 -16.62 -0.37 3.02
CA CYS A 188 -17.54 -0.09 1.92
C CYS A 188 -16.85 -0.17 0.56
N HIS A 189 -15.56 0.20 0.46
CA HIS A 189 -14.81 0.05 -0.78
C HIS A 189 -14.64 -1.43 -1.15
N ALA A 190 -14.37 -2.29 -0.17
CA ALA A 190 -14.27 -3.72 -0.37
C ALA A 190 -15.60 -4.32 -0.84
N ILE A 191 -16.71 -4.03 -0.13
CA ILE A 191 -18.06 -4.51 -0.47
C ILE A 191 -18.44 -4.05 -1.90
N ALA A 192 -18.25 -2.77 -2.21
CA ALA A 192 -18.54 -2.21 -3.54
C ALA A 192 -17.64 -2.79 -4.64
N SER A 193 -16.49 -3.34 -4.28
CA SER A 193 -15.59 -4.06 -5.20
C SER A 193 -15.98 -5.52 -5.43
N GLY A 194 -17.05 -5.99 -4.79
CA GLY A 194 -17.58 -7.34 -4.92
C GLY A 194 -17.14 -8.31 -3.81
N VAL A 195 -16.46 -7.82 -2.78
CA VAL A 195 -16.14 -8.64 -1.61
C VAL A 195 -17.42 -8.91 -0.81
N ASP A 196 -17.62 -10.16 -0.40
CA ASP A 196 -18.79 -10.58 0.37
C ASP A 196 -18.88 -9.84 1.71
N ALA A 197 -20.00 -9.18 1.97
CA ALA A 197 -20.21 -8.39 3.19
C ALA A 197 -20.13 -9.25 4.48
N GLY A 198 -20.51 -10.52 4.40
CA GLY A 198 -20.38 -11.47 5.51
C GLY A 198 -18.92 -11.77 5.83
N LYS A 199 -18.08 -11.96 4.79
CA LYS A 199 -16.64 -12.13 4.98
C LYS A 199 -15.99 -10.87 5.56
N VAL A 200 -16.40 -9.67 5.12
CA VAL A 200 -15.90 -8.41 5.70
C VAL A 200 -16.31 -8.32 7.18
N MET A 201 -17.57 -8.57 7.53
CA MET A 201 -18.03 -8.54 8.93
C MET A 201 -17.34 -9.59 9.79
N ALA A 202 -17.13 -10.80 9.26
CA ALA A 202 -16.40 -11.87 9.95
C ALA A 202 -14.92 -11.49 10.20
N GLU A 203 -14.28 -10.78 9.27
CA GLU A 203 -12.92 -10.26 9.46
C GLU A 203 -12.88 -9.26 10.62
N LEU A 204 -13.83 -8.32 10.66
CA LEU A 204 -13.93 -7.35 11.76
C LEU A 204 -14.17 -8.03 13.12
N TYR A 205 -14.87 -9.16 13.14
CA TYR A 205 -15.10 -9.99 14.35
C TYR A 205 -13.89 -10.87 14.71
N GLY A 206 -12.82 -10.87 13.89
CA GLY A 206 -11.63 -11.69 14.09
C GLY A 206 -11.92 -13.19 13.92
N LYS A 207 -12.72 -13.55 12.92
CA LYS A 207 -13.17 -14.93 12.65
C LYS A 207 -12.44 -15.55 11.46
N ASP A 208 -12.28 -16.87 11.46
CA ASP A 208 -11.64 -17.64 10.37
C ASP A 208 -12.42 -17.55 9.03
N GLY A 209 -13.73 -17.27 9.08
CA GLY A 209 -14.53 -16.98 7.90
C GLY A 209 -14.32 -15.58 7.31
N GLY A 210 -13.49 -14.74 7.92
CA GLY A 210 -13.15 -13.41 7.43
C GLY A 210 -12.28 -13.44 6.18
N THR A 211 -12.18 -12.28 5.50
CA THR A 211 -11.40 -12.13 4.27
C THR A 211 -9.94 -12.53 4.45
N CYS A 212 -9.36 -12.23 5.60
CA CYS A 212 -7.98 -12.55 5.97
C CYS A 212 -7.91 -13.58 7.11
N ARG A 213 -8.95 -14.39 7.30
CA ARG A 213 -9.03 -15.39 8.37
C ARG A 213 -8.96 -14.78 9.78
N GLY A 214 -9.39 -13.51 9.91
CA GLY A 214 -9.37 -12.78 11.18
C GLY A 214 -8.02 -12.19 11.58
N THR A 215 -7.04 -12.17 10.69
CA THR A 215 -5.69 -11.64 10.95
C THR A 215 -5.49 -10.18 10.58
N GLY A 216 -6.33 -9.64 9.69
CA GLY A 216 -6.26 -8.27 9.19
C GLY A 216 -7.05 -7.26 10.04
N GLY A 217 -8.26 -7.60 10.41
CA GLY A 217 -9.19 -6.70 11.10
C GLY A 217 -9.67 -5.54 10.21
N SER A 218 -10.18 -4.46 10.85
CA SER A 218 -10.81 -3.33 10.14
C SER A 218 -9.89 -2.59 9.16
N MET A 219 -8.58 -2.58 9.36
CA MET A 219 -7.65 -1.77 8.57
C MET A 219 -6.92 -2.55 7.47
N HIS A 220 -7.16 -3.85 7.37
CA HIS A 220 -6.41 -4.73 6.49
C HIS A 220 -7.36 -5.77 5.87
N ILE A 221 -8.28 -5.28 5.04
CA ILE A 221 -9.17 -6.13 4.26
C ILE A 221 -8.52 -6.42 2.91
N TYR A 222 -8.38 -7.71 2.57
CA TYR A 222 -7.83 -8.17 1.30
C TYR A 222 -8.72 -9.25 0.72
N ASP A 223 -8.87 -9.27 -0.60
CA ASP A 223 -9.59 -10.33 -1.29
C ASP A 223 -9.01 -10.52 -2.70
N VAL A 224 -8.24 -11.58 -2.87
CA VAL A 224 -7.56 -11.88 -4.14
C VAL A 224 -8.54 -12.20 -5.26
N GLU A 225 -9.71 -12.80 -4.94
CA GLU A 225 -10.71 -13.19 -5.93
C GLU A 225 -11.36 -11.97 -6.61
N ASN A 226 -11.50 -10.87 -5.86
CA ASN A 226 -12.04 -9.61 -6.36
C ASN A 226 -10.96 -8.58 -6.69
N ASN A 227 -9.67 -8.96 -6.67
CA ASN A 227 -8.54 -8.05 -6.86
C ASN A 227 -8.57 -6.83 -5.93
N PHE A 228 -9.09 -7.02 -4.71
CA PHE A 228 -9.02 -6.03 -3.66
C PHE A 228 -7.70 -6.24 -2.90
N GLN A 229 -6.70 -5.46 -3.29
CA GLN A 229 -5.31 -5.58 -2.84
C GLN A 229 -5.04 -4.73 -1.58
N GLY A 230 -6.06 -4.56 -0.79
CA GLY A 230 -5.99 -4.24 0.61
C GLY A 230 -6.31 -2.84 1.07
N GLY A 231 -6.65 -2.84 2.34
CA GLY A 231 -6.60 -1.71 3.23
C GLY A 231 -5.22 -1.60 3.85
N TRP A 232 -4.58 -0.45 3.68
CA TRP A 232 -3.24 -0.19 4.18
C TRP A 232 -3.29 0.84 5.30
N ALA A 233 -2.65 0.53 6.43
CA ALA A 233 -2.79 1.33 7.65
C ALA A 233 -1.79 2.48 7.75
N LEU A 234 -0.59 2.36 7.20
CA LEU A 234 0.37 3.45 7.15
C LEU A 234 -0.06 4.45 6.07
N VAL A 235 -0.22 5.71 6.47
CA VAL A 235 -0.78 6.74 5.58
C VAL A 235 0.08 6.89 4.33
N SER A 236 -0.55 6.71 3.16
CA SER A 236 0.04 6.84 1.82
C SER A 236 0.97 5.71 1.38
N GLU A 237 1.14 4.64 2.17
CA GLU A 237 1.97 3.51 1.75
C GLU A 237 1.40 2.77 0.52
N GLN A 238 0.09 2.76 0.34
CA GLN A 238 -0.58 2.12 -0.79
C GLN A 238 -0.29 2.79 -2.15
N LEU A 239 0.17 4.04 -2.16
CA LEU A 239 0.40 4.80 -3.40
C LEU A 239 1.43 4.13 -4.32
N PRO A 240 2.68 3.86 -3.89
CA PRO A 240 3.65 3.18 -4.72
C PRO A 240 3.24 1.73 -5.05
N TYR A 241 2.51 1.04 -4.15
CA TYR A 241 2.02 -0.31 -4.43
C TYR A 241 1.03 -0.33 -5.61
N ALA A 242 0.12 0.65 -5.66
CA ALA A 242 -0.80 0.81 -6.77
C ALA A 242 -0.09 1.18 -8.08
N VAL A 243 1.00 1.95 -8.02
CA VAL A 243 1.86 2.22 -9.20
C VAL A 243 2.46 0.92 -9.72
N GLY A 244 2.98 0.05 -8.84
CA GLY A 244 3.47 -1.27 -9.20
C GLY A 244 2.38 -2.17 -9.80
N ALA A 245 1.19 -2.15 -9.22
CA ALA A 245 0.03 -2.86 -9.76
C ALA A 245 -0.37 -2.35 -11.17
N ALA A 246 -0.41 -1.03 -11.37
CA ALA A 246 -0.67 -0.45 -12.70
C ALA A 246 0.40 -0.83 -13.72
N ARG A 247 1.65 -0.87 -13.29
CA ARG A 247 2.77 -1.30 -14.14
C ARG A 247 2.67 -2.78 -14.48
N SER A 248 2.19 -3.62 -13.58
CA SER A 248 1.91 -5.04 -13.84
C SER A 248 0.89 -5.21 -14.97
N ILE A 249 -0.13 -4.34 -15.08
CA ILE A 249 -1.08 -4.36 -16.20
C ILE A 249 -0.38 -4.09 -17.55
N VAL A 250 0.57 -3.16 -17.59
CA VAL A 250 1.35 -2.87 -18.80
C VAL A 250 2.27 -4.05 -19.15
N LEU A 251 2.87 -4.66 -18.15
CA LEU A 251 3.72 -5.84 -18.33
C LEU A 251 2.92 -7.06 -18.80
N ASP A 252 1.72 -7.29 -18.25
CA ASP A 252 0.84 -8.38 -18.69
C ASP A 252 0.52 -8.29 -20.19
N LYS A 253 0.25 -7.09 -20.70
CA LYS A 253 0.05 -6.85 -22.15
C LYS A 253 1.32 -7.12 -22.96
N LEU A 254 2.48 -6.66 -22.50
CA LEU A 254 3.76 -6.90 -23.16
C LEU A 254 4.09 -8.40 -23.25
N LEU A 255 3.86 -9.11 -22.14
CA LEU A 255 4.17 -10.53 -22.02
C LEU A 255 3.10 -11.44 -22.64
N GLY A 256 1.92 -10.92 -22.96
CA GLY A 256 0.79 -11.71 -23.44
C GLY A 256 0.32 -12.72 -22.39
N MET A 257 0.13 -12.26 -21.16
CA MET A 257 -0.32 -13.11 -20.05
C MET A 257 -1.78 -13.52 -20.26
N GLU A 258 -2.03 -14.82 -20.40
CA GLU A 258 -3.38 -15.36 -20.62
C GLU A 258 -4.36 -14.95 -19.51
N GLY A 259 -5.57 -14.53 -19.91
CA GLY A 259 -6.61 -14.06 -19.00
C GLY A 259 -6.36 -12.68 -18.38
N ARG A 260 -5.32 -11.98 -18.83
CA ARG A 260 -4.94 -10.66 -18.34
C ARG A 260 -4.82 -9.59 -19.44
N GLU A 261 -5.38 -9.85 -20.63
CA GLU A 261 -5.28 -8.98 -21.81
C GLU A 261 -6.32 -7.85 -21.85
N ASP A 262 -7.27 -7.84 -20.92
CA ASP A 262 -8.34 -6.83 -20.89
C ASP A 262 -7.81 -5.42 -20.52
N GLU A 263 -8.67 -4.42 -20.70
CA GLU A 263 -8.36 -3.03 -20.37
C GLU A 263 -8.55 -2.77 -18.86
N ARG A 264 -7.82 -3.51 -18.01
CA ARG A 264 -7.82 -3.30 -16.57
C ARG A 264 -7.17 -1.97 -16.20
N ILE A 265 -7.53 -1.47 -15.03
CA ILE A 265 -6.90 -0.30 -14.42
C ILE A 265 -6.52 -0.62 -12.98
N ALA A 266 -5.58 0.14 -12.44
CA ALA A 266 -5.37 0.23 -11.01
C ALA A 266 -6.14 1.44 -10.45
N ILE A 267 -6.70 1.28 -9.26
CA ILE A 267 -7.36 2.36 -8.53
C ILE A 267 -6.72 2.43 -7.15
N VAL A 268 -6.21 3.61 -6.81
CA VAL A 268 -5.68 3.86 -5.48
C VAL A 268 -6.53 4.89 -4.75
N PHE A 269 -6.98 4.53 -3.57
CA PHE A 269 -7.74 5.39 -2.69
C PHE A 269 -6.81 6.09 -1.71
N VAL A 270 -6.98 7.39 -1.55
CA VAL A 270 -6.17 8.18 -0.61
C VAL A 270 -7.02 9.30 -0.01
N GLY A 271 -6.89 9.51 1.31
CA GLY A 271 -7.49 10.69 1.94
C GLY A 271 -6.72 11.97 1.60
N GLU A 272 -7.37 13.12 1.71
CA GLU A 272 -6.75 14.42 1.44
C GLU A 272 -5.49 14.68 2.29
N GLY A 273 -5.47 14.19 3.52
CA GLY A 273 -4.28 14.26 4.38
C GLY A 273 -3.14 13.39 3.88
N GLY A 274 -3.45 12.19 3.38
CA GLY A 274 -2.48 11.30 2.75
C GLY A 274 -1.93 11.87 1.44
N ALA A 275 -2.75 12.56 0.67
CA ALA A 275 -2.34 13.20 -0.58
C ALA A 275 -1.36 14.38 -0.39
N GLN A 276 -1.14 14.85 0.85
CA GLN A 276 -0.11 15.84 1.17
C GLN A 276 1.27 15.19 1.43
N ASN A 277 1.35 13.86 1.48
CA ASN A 277 2.63 13.15 1.62
C ASN A 277 3.43 13.23 0.31
N GLY A 278 4.76 13.31 0.40
CA GLY A 278 5.66 13.35 -0.77
C GLY A 278 5.45 12.19 -1.75
N ARG A 279 5.03 11.03 -1.26
CA ARG A 279 4.69 9.84 -2.07
C ARG A 279 3.66 10.12 -3.16
N MET A 280 2.73 11.05 -2.96
CA MET A 280 1.78 11.44 -4.01
C MET A 280 2.51 12.04 -5.23
N ALA A 281 3.49 12.91 -4.99
CA ALA A 281 4.28 13.54 -6.04
C ALA A 281 5.15 12.52 -6.81
N GLU A 282 5.80 11.63 -6.10
CA GLU A 282 6.61 10.55 -6.66
C GLU A 282 5.77 9.62 -7.54
N CYS A 283 4.60 9.18 -7.03
CA CYS A 283 3.68 8.29 -7.73
C CYS A 283 3.06 8.95 -8.97
N LEU A 284 2.71 10.24 -8.90
CA LEU A 284 2.23 11.00 -10.06
C LEU A 284 3.31 11.10 -11.14
N ASN A 285 4.57 11.36 -10.76
CA ASN A 285 5.69 11.39 -11.68
C ASN A 285 5.90 10.05 -12.38
N ALA A 286 5.96 8.96 -11.62
CA ALA A 286 6.14 7.62 -12.15
C ALA A 286 4.98 7.20 -13.06
N ALA A 287 3.73 7.43 -12.64
CA ALA A 287 2.55 7.12 -13.41
C ALA A 287 2.49 7.88 -14.75
N ALA A 288 2.84 9.18 -14.73
CA ALA A 288 2.89 10.01 -15.94
C ALA A 288 4.01 9.56 -16.89
N LYS A 289 5.20 9.29 -16.34
CA LYS A 289 6.38 8.89 -17.13
C LYS A 289 6.17 7.59 -17.90
N GLU A 290 5.52 6.63 -17.28
CA GLU A 290 5.24 5.32 -17.88
C GLU A 290 3.83 5.24 -18.50
N ASN A 291 3.05 6.31 -18.46
CA ASN A 291 1.64 6.38 -18.91
C ASN A 291 0.79 5.22 -18.35
N LEU A 292 0.87 5.01 -17.03
CA LEU A 292 0.24 3.88 -16.36
C LEU A 292 -1.29 4.04 -16.28
N PRO A 293 -2.05 2.94 -16.41
CA PRO A 293 -3.51 2.97 -16.28
C PRO A 293 -3.92 3.03 -14.80
N ILE A 294 -3.71 4.15 -14.12
CA ILE A 294 -3.99 4.33 -12.69
C ILE A 294 -4.89 5.54 -12.42
N LEU A 295 -5.93 5.31 -11.62
CA LEU A 295 -6.78 6.36 -11.05
C LEU A 295 -6.36 6.65 -9.61
N PHE A 296 -5.95 7.88 -9.34
CA PHE A 296 -5.78 8.39 -7.98
C PHE A 296 -7.13 8.96 -7.52
N LEU A 297 -7.88 8.17 -6.71
CA LEU A 297 -9.16 8.57 -6.16
C LEU A 297 -8.94 9.19 -4.79
N VAL A 298 -9.04 10.51 -4.71
CA VAL A 298 -8.82 11.29 -3.49
C VAL A 298 -10.16 11.50 -2.78
N ILE A 299 -10.27 10.99 -1.56
CA ILE A 299 -11.44 11.14 -0.70
C ILE A 299 -11.18 12.29 0.25
N ASP A 300 -11.79 13.42 -0.04
CA ASP A 300 -11.55 14.68 0.67
C ASP A 300 -12.72 14.99 1.60
N ASN A 301 -12.55 14.73 2.88
CA ASN A 301 -13.52 15.14 3.91
C ASN A 301 -13.05 16.37 4.71
N GLY A 302 -12.02 17.06 4.23
CA GLY A 302 -11.47 18.28 4.79
C GLY A 302 -10.69 18.12 6.09
N ARG A 303 -10.45 16.88 6.56
CA ARG A 303 -9.79 16.62 7.85
C ARG A 303 -8.99 15.33 7.89
N ALA A 304 -7.69 15.43 8.13
CA ALA A 304 -6.84 14.31 8.53
C ALA A 304 -6.94 14.14 10.06
N ILE A 305 -7.61 13.08 10.53
CA ILE A 305 -8.00 12.91 11.95
C ILE A 305 -8.83 14.11 12.39
N ASN A 306 -8.23 15.08 13.06
CA ASN A 306 -8.84 16.34 13.55
C ASN A 306 -8.16 17.59 12.94
N THR A 307 -7.06 17.43 12.22
CA THR A 307 -6.37 18.55 11.56
C THR A 307 -7.09 18.91 10.27
N PHE A 308 -7.55 20.14 10.15
CA PHE A 308 -8.14 20.62 8.91
C PHE A 308 -7.12 20.74 7.80
N THR A 309 -7.48 20.35 6.59
CA THR A 309 -6.62 20.46 5.40
C THR A 309 -6.12 21.91 5.20
N LYS A 310 -7.00 22.90 5.40
CA LYS A 310 -6.66 24.33 5.31
C LYS A 310 -5.54 24.80 6.24
N ASP A 311 -5.31 24.07 7.35
CA ASP A 311 -4.31 24.46 8.35
C ASP A 311 -2.91 23.91 8.05
N VAL A 312 -2.82 22.92 7.14
CA VAL A 312 -1.56 22.23 6.79
C VAL A 312 -1.25 22.23 5.30
N ALA A 313 -2.24 22.46 4.44
CA ALA A 313 -2.06 22.49 2.99
C ALA A 313 -2.23 23.90 2.44
N GLN A 314 -1.22 24.39 1.70
CA GLN A 314 -1.30 25.66 1.02
C GLN A 314 -2.35 25.64 -0.11
N ASN A 315 -2.44 24.53 -0.85
CA ASN A 315 -3.47 24.30 -1.84
C ASN A 315 -4.26 23.05 -1.46
N GLN A 316 -5.57 23.20 -1.28
CA GLN A 316 -6.47 22.11 -0.92
C GLN A 316 -6.99 21.34 -2.16
N SER A 317 -6.75 21.88 -3.35
CA SER A 317 -7.13 21.27 -4.63
C SER A 317 -6.12 20.17 -5.02
N VAL A 318 -6.23 19.00 -4.41
CA VAL A 318 -5.33 17.87 -4.67
C VAL A 318 -5.35 17.48 -6.16
N PHE A 319 -6.51 17.55 -6.82
CA PHE A 319 -6.63 17.25 -8.26
C PHE A 319 -5.72 18.14 -9.14
N GLU A 320 -5.31 19.32 -8.65
CA GLU A 320 -4.40 20.21 -9.38
C GLU A 320 -2.93 19.79 -9.28
N GLN A 321 -2.56 18.94 -8.32
CA GLN A 321 -1.17 18.45 -8.19
C GLN A 321 -0.73 17.71 -9.46
N GLY A 322 -1.64 17.03 -10.14
CA GLY A 322 -1.38 16.33 -11.39
C GLY A 322 -0.88 17.22 -12.52
N LYS A 323 -1.24 18.50 -12.55
CA LYS A 323 -0.87 19.46 -13.62
C LYS A 323 0.64 19.57 -13.82
N HIS A 324 1.41 19.50 -12.72
CA HIS A 324 2.87 19.57 -12.80
C HIS A 324 3.48 18.41 -13.60
N TYR A 325 2.83 17.25 -13.53
CA TYR A 325 3.26 16.02 -14.19
C TYR A 325 2.51 15.71 -15.50
N GLY A 326 1.58 16.58 -15.90
CA GLY A 326 0.72 16.34 -17.07
C GLY A 326 -0.40 15.32 -16.83
N VAL A 327 -0.69 15.00 -15.57
CA VAL A 327 -1.82 14.13 -15.18
C VAL A 327 -3.07 14.98 -14.99
N PRO A 328 -4.16 14.74 -15.77
CA PRO A 328 -5.40 15.50 -15.61
C PRO A 328 -6.09 15.17 -14.29
N GLY A 329 -6.72 16.17 -13.69
CA GLY A 329 -7.47 16.00 -12.46
C GLY A 329 -8.82 16.72 -12.53
N VAL A 330 -9.82 16.16 -11.82
CA VAL A 330 -11.16 16.74 -11.69
C VAL A 330 -11.66 16.62 -10.25
N LEU A 331 -12.40 17.63 -9.80
CA LEU A 331 -13.08 17.69 -8.52
C LEU A 331 -14.58 17.51 -8.70
N VAL A 332 -15.24 16.78 -7.78
CA VAL A 332 -16.69 16.59 -7.76
C VAL A 332 -17.24 16.69 -6.35
N ASP A 333 -18.46 17.22 -6.20
CA ASP A 333 -19.23 17.19 -4.95
C ASP A 333 -19.69 15.76 -4.65
N GLY A 334 -19.07 15.13 -3.66
CA GLY A 334 -19.37 13.78 -3.21
C GLY A 334 -20.72 13.63 -2.51
N GLN A 335 -21.42 14.72 -2.25
CA GLN A 335 -22.77 14.68 -1.65
C GLN A 335 -23.85 14.48 -2.72
N ASP A 336 -23.55 14.76 -3.99
CA ASP A 336 -24.42 14.45 -5.13
C ASP A 336 -23.90 13.18 -5.84
N VAL A 337 -24.52 12.05 -5.52
CA VAL A 337 -24.13 10.76 -6.12
C VAL A 337 -24.29 10.74 -7.62
N THR A 338 -25.26 11.50 -8.19
CA THR A 338 -25.48 11.51 -9.64
C THR A 338 -24.32 12.19 -10.38
N ASP A 339 -23.76 13.25 -9.80
CA ASP A 339 -22.59 13.92 -10.35
C ASP A 339 -21.31 13.09 -10.12
N VAL A 340 -21.19 12.42 -8.97
CA VAL A 340 -20.10 11.44 -8.72
C VAL A 340 -20.09 10.32 -9.77
N LEU A 341 -21.27 9.78 -10.13
CA LEU A 341 -21.38 8.74 -11.16
C LEU A 341 -20.95 9.26 -12.53
N LYS A 342 -21.42 10.44 -12.95
CA LYS A 342 -21.10 11.02 -14.27
C LYS A 342 -19.61 11.34 -14.39
N VAL A 343 -19.08 12.09 -13.44
CA VAL A 343 -17.66 12.51 -13.42
C VAL A 343 -16.74 11.31 -13.23
N GLY A 344 -17.09 10.39 -12.32
CA GLY A 344 -16.32 9.19 -12.04
C GLY A 344 -16.24 8.25 -13.25
N LYS A 345 -17.38 8.03 -13.96
CA LYS A 345 -17.37 7.26 -15.22
C LYS A 345 -16.42 7.87 -16.24
N ALA A 346 -16.43 9.19 -16.40
CA ALA A 346 -15.52 9.88 -17.31
C ALA A 346 -14.06 9.72 -16.91
N ALA A 347 -13.73 9.89 -15.62
CA ALA A 347 -12.38 9.73 -15.11
C ALA A 347 -11.87 8.28 -15.27
N ILE A 348 -12.69 7.29 -14.92
CA ILE A 348 -12.37 5.86 -15.08
C ILE A 348 -12.15 5.50 -16.55
N ASN A 349 -13.02 5.99 -17.45
CA ASN A 349 -12.85 5.75 -18.88
C ASN A 349 -11.56 6.38 -19.43
N HIS A 350 -11.18 7.57 -18.94
CA HIS A 350 -9.90 8.18 -19.31
C HIS A 350 -8.74 7.27 -18.94
N VAL A 351 -8.73 6.74 -17.71
CA VAL A 351 -7.66 5.85 -17.25
C VAL A 351 -7.58 4.58 -18.07
N ARG A 352 -8.72 4.00 -18.46
CA ARG A 352 -8.73 2.80 -19.33
C ARG A 352 -8.17 3.04 -20.72
N THR A 353 -8.30 4.27 -21.25
CA THR A 353 -8.06 4.53 -22.67
C THR A 353 -6.89 5.47 -22.95
N LYS A 354 -6.50 6.31 -22.00
CA LYS A 354 -5.53 7.39 -22.25
C LYS A 354 -4.35 7.41 -21.29
N GLY A 355 -4.54 7.10 -20.00
CA GLY A 355 -3.45 7.13 -19.00
C GLY A 355 -3.92 7.60 -17.62
N PRO A 356 -2.99 7.97 -16.72
CA PRO A 356 -3.31 8.28 -15.34
C PRO A 356 -4.21 9.49 -15.18
N ALA A 357 -5.03 9.52 -14.12
CA ALA A 357 -5.88 10.66 -13.76
C ALA A 357 -6.07 10.78 -12.26
N ILE A 358 -6.47 11.97 -11.79
CA ILE A 358 -6.89 12.23 -10.41
C ILE A 358 -8.39 12.55 -10.41
N LEU A 359 -9.13 11.85 -9.55
CA LEU A 359 -10.50 12.17 -9.20
C LEU A 359 -10.55 12.55 -7.71
N GLN A 360 -10.77 13.82 -7.40
CA GLN A 360 -11.01 14.29 -6.04
C GLN A 360 -12.50 14.36 -5.79
N VAL A 361 -12.96 13.61 -4.77
CA VAL A 361 -14.36 13.58 -4.34
C VAL A 361 -14.45 14.27 -2.99
N HIS A 362 -15.09 15.43 -2.95
CA HIS A 362 -15.29 16.17 -1.72
C HIS A 362 -16.48 15.62 -0.94
N THR A 363 -16.24 15.11 0.27
CA THR A 363 -17.21 14.39 1.08
C THR A 363 -17.36 14.99 2.47
N PHE A 364 -18.30 14.47 3.23
CA PHE A 364 -18.46 14.82 4.65
C PHE A 364 -18.55 13.54 5.49
N ARG A 365 -17.57 13.34 6.38
CA ARG A 365 -17.57 12.20 7.30
C ARG A 365 -18.41 12.51 8.55
N PHE A 366 -19.48 11.74 8.80
CA PHE A 366 -20.38 11.94 9.93
C PHE A 366 -19.78 11.57 11.28
N ASN A 367 -18.97 10.52 11.31
CA ASN A 367 -18.36 10.04 12.54
C ASN A 367 -16.97 10.65 12.77
N GLY A 368 -16.45 10.50 13.98
CA GLY A 368 -15.07 10.81 14.30
C GLY A 368 -14.09 10.02 13.43
N HIS A 369 -12.81 10.24 13.61
CA HIS A 369 -11.77 9.48 12.89
C HIS A 369 -11.91 7.98 13.15
N SER A 370 -12.14 7.62 14.41
CA SER A 370 -12.47 6.27 14.87
C SER A 370 -13.48 6.36 16.00
N PRO A 371 -14.13 5.27 16.46
CA PRO A 371 -15.02 5.27 17.61
C PRO A 371 -14.34 5.72 18.91
N ALA A 372 -13.02 5.60 19.01
CA ALA A 372 -12.24 6.08 20.14
C ALA A 372 -11.88 7.58 20.05
N ASP A 373 -12.17 8.25 18.93
CA ASP A 373 -11.95 9.69 18.76
C ASP A 373 -12.93 10.46 19.66
N PRO A 374 -12.45 11.21 20.68
CA PRO A 374 -13.31 11.93 21.60
C PRO A 374 -14.00 13.14 20.97
N GLU A 375 -13.68 13.47 19.72
CA GLU A 375 -14.30 14.57 18.94
C GLU A 375 -14.30 15.93 19.67
N HIS A 376 -13.31 16.18 20.52
CA HIS A 376 -13.26 17.37 21.38
C HIS A 376 -13.22 18.71 20.62
N GLU A 377 -12.80 18.70 19.36
CA GLU A 377 -12.55 19.89 18.55
C GLU A 377 -13.75 20.29 17.68
N ARG A 378 -14.91 19.63 17.88
CA ARG A 378 -16.09 19.89 17.06
C ARG A 378 -17.28 20.27 17.93
N ASN A 379 -18.02 21.31 17.59
CA ASN A 379 -19.41 21.45 18.02
C ASN A 379 -20.25 20.41 17.24
N ARG A 380 -20.04 19.14 17.60
CA ARG A 380 -20.54 17.98 16.84
C ARG A 380 -22.04 17.90 16.73
N LYS A 381 -22.76 18.43 17.73
CA LYS A 381 -24.22 18.31 17.73
C LYS A 381 -24.85 19.14 16.62
N ASP A 382 -24.45 20.38 16.47
CA ASP A 382 -24.99 21.27 15.45
C ASP A 382 -24.41 20.94 14.07
N GLU A 383 -23.11 20.62 13.99
CA GLU A 383 -22.45 20.18 12.77
C GLU A 383 -23.10 18.90 12.22
N LYS A 384 -23.31 17.88 13.06
CA LYS A 384 -23.97 16.64 12.64
C LYS A 384 -25.42 16.87 12.20
N LYS A 385 -26.14 17.75 12.87
CA LYS A 385 -27.52 18.09 12.49
C LYS A 385 -27.56 18.77 11.12
N TRP A 386 -26.66 19.72 10.91
CA TRP A 386 -26.52 20.40 9.62
C TRP A 386 -26.09 19.41 8.52
N ALA A 387 -25.03 18.61 8.76
CA ALA A 387 -24.48 17.70 7.80
C ALA A 387 -25.48 16.61 7.35
N ARG A 388 -26.30 16.10 8.26
CA ARG A 388 -27.35 15.12 7.91
C ARG A 388 -28.45 15.73 7.03
N LYS A 389 -28.60 17.03 7.01
CA LYS A 389 -29.57 17.71 6.16
C LYS A 389 -28.96 18.13 4.82
N GLU A 390 -27.72 18.64 4.85
CA GLU A 390 -27.11 19.35 3.72
C GLU A 390 -25.99 18.52 3.03
N CYS A 391 -25.45 17.51 3.72
CA CYS A 391 -24.29 16.71 3.25
C CYS A 391 -24.56 15.19 3.28
N ASP A 392 -25.80 14.74 3.47
CA ASP A 392 -26.10 13.31 3.43
C ASP A 392 -26.42 12.88 2.00
N PRO A 393 -25.53 12.08 1.34
CA PRO A 393 -25.74 11.71 -0.06
C PRO A 393 -27.02 10.88 -0.26
N ILE A 394 -27.44 10.11 0.73
CA ILE A 394 -28.69 9.34 0.69
C ILE A 394 -29.91 10.30 0.72
N THR A 395 -29.91 11.21 1.70
CA THR A 395 -31.00 12.19 1.85
C THR A 395 -31.12 13.12 0.62
N ILE A 396 -29.98 13.56 0.06
CA ILE A 396 -29.94 14.39 -1.14
C ILE A 396 -30.50 13.61 -2.33
N PHE A 397 -30.10 12.36 -2.50
CA PHE A 397 -30.61 11.52 -3.58
C PHE A 397 -32.11 11.28 -3.45
N GLU A 398 -32.62 10.95 -2.26
CA GLU A 398 -34.05 10.72 -2.00
C GLU A 398 -34.94 11.93 -2.34
N GLN A 399 -34.37 13.14 -2.25
CA GLN A 399 -35.06 14.39 -2.59
C GLN A 399 -34.96 14.75 -4.08
N SER A 400 -34.14 14.04 -4.86
CA SER A 400 -33.91 14.31 -6.26
C SER A 400 -35.04 13.78 -7.17
N GLU A 401 -35.11 14.28 -8.42
CA GLU A 401 -36.02 13.76 -9.43
C GLU A 401 -35.66 12.30 -9.81
N HIS A 402 -34.39 11.92 -9.68
CA HIS A 402 -33.92 10.57 -9.96
C HIS A 402 -34.52 9.51 -9.01
N ALA A 403 -34.80 9.88 -7.79
CA ALA A 403 -35.40 8.98 -6.81
C ALA A 403 -36.85 8.59 -7.14
N LYS A 404 -37.56 9.45 -7.86
CA LYS A 404 -38.99 9.28 -8.14
C LYS A 404 -39.32 8.07 -9.06
N VAL A 405 -38.33 7.60 -9.82
CA VAL A 405 -38.49 6.45 -10.74
C VAL A 405 -38.12 5.11 -10.10
N LEU A 406 -37.70 5.11 -8.80
CA LEU A 406 -37.22 3.95 -8.08
C LEU A 406 -38.16 3.51 -6.96
N ASP A 407 -38.21 2.22 -6.67
CA ASP A 407 -38.81 1.71 -5.44
C ASP A 407 -37.77 1.72 -4.30
N LEU A 408 -37.57 2.90 -3.71
CA LEU A 408 -36.60 3.10 -2.63
C LEU A 408 -36.85 2.18 -1.42
N LYS A 409 -38.13 1.82 -1.14
CA LYS A 409 -38.45 0.94 0.00
C LYS A 409 -37.97 -0.48 -0.24
N ALA A 410 -38.15 -0.99 -1.45
CA ALA A 410 -37.67 -2.32 -1.81
C ALA A 410 -36.14 -2.38 -1.77
N LEU A 411 -35.45 -1.35 -2.31
CA LEU A 411 -33.98 -1.26 -2.31
C LEU A 411 -33.41 -1.15 -0.89
N THR A 412 -33.98 -0.29 -0.04
CA THR A 412 -33.60 -0.20 1.38
C THR A 412 -33.80 -1.52 2.12
N LYS A 413 -34.93 -2.22 1.85
CA LYS A 413 -35.15 -3.52 2.46
C LYS A 413 -34.11 -4.53 2.02
N LYS A 414 -33.76 -4.57 0.73
CA LYS A 414 -32.75 -5.48 0.17
C LYS A 414 -31.39 -5.25 0.84
N ALA A 415 -30.97 -3.98 0.98
CA ALA A 415 -29.73 -3.61 1.68
C ALA A 415 -29.71 -4.11 3.13
N LYS A 416 -30.81 -3.91 3.87
CA LYS A 416 -30.93 -4.39 5.26
C LYS A 416 -30.90 -5.92 5.37
N ASP A 417 -31.58 -6.60 4.46
CA ASP A 417 -31.58 -8.06 4.43
C ASP A 417 -30.15 -8.61 4.19
N GLU A 418 -29.34 -7.89 3.38
CA GLU A 418 -27.93 -8.25 3.13
C GLU A 418 -27.04 -8.00 4.35
N VAL A 419 -27.22 -6.88 5.05
CA VAL A 419 -26.50 -6.61 6.31
C VAL A 419 -26.83 -7.67 7.37
N GLN A 420 -28.12 -8.08 7.47
CA GLN A 420 -28.50 -9.13 8.41
C GLN A 420 -27.82 -10.47 8.09
N LYS A 421 -27.74 -10.85 6.81
CA LYS A 421 -26.98 -12.05 6.39
C LYS A 421 -25.52 -11.95 6.76
N ALA A 422 -24.92 -10.75 6.59
CA ALA A 422 -23.52 -10.52 6.96
C ALA A 422 -23.28 -10.72 8.46
N LEU A 423 -24.18 -10.23 9.31
CA LEU A 423 -24.14 -10.44 10.75
C LEU A 423 -24.29 -11.93 11.13
N ASP A 424 -25.27 -12.61 10.53
CA ASP A 424 -25.52 -14.03 10.79
C ASP A 424 -24.32 -14.89 10.38
N PHE A 425 -23.68 -14.58 9.24
CA PHE A 425 -22.47 -15.25 8.77
C PHE A 425 -21.29 -15.03 9.74
N ALA A 426 -21.06 -13.80 10.16
CA ALA A 426 -19.97 -13.45 11.08
C ALA A 426 -20.15 -14.11 12.45
N ASP A 427 -21.38 -14.12 12.99
CA ASP A 427 -21.68 -14.76 14.27
C ASP A 427 -21.53 -16.28 14.20
N ALA A 428 -21.87 -16.92 13.09
CA ALA A 428 -21.72 -18.36 12.85
C ALA A 428 -20.27 -18.78 12.58
N SER A 429 -19.41 -17.88 12.15
CA SER A 429 -18.01 -18.18 11.78
C SER A 429 -17.18 -18.53 13.02
N PRO A 430 -16.35 -19.60 12.96
CA PRO A 430 -15.52 -20.00 14.09
C PRO A 430 -14.33 -19.03 14.31
N PRO A 431 -13.73 -19.03 15.49
CA PRO A 431 -12.45 -18.36 15.70
C PRO A 431 -11.34 -19.05 14.87
N PRO A 432 -10.29 -18.30 14.47
CA PRO A 432 -9.12 -18.88 13.81
C PRO A 432 -8.48 -20.00 14.64
N PRO A 433 -8.02 -21.09 14.01
CA PRO A 433 -7.35 -22.16 14.74
C PRO A 433 -6.00 -21.66 15.30
N PRO A 434 -5.58 -22.10 16.50
CA PRO A 434 -4.31 -21.66 17.09
C PRO A 434 -3.07 -21.96 16.23
N SER A 435 -3.13 -22.96 15.35
CA SER A 435 -2.07 -23.31 14.42
C SER A 435 -1.83 -22.24 13.34
N LEU A 436 -2.84 -21.40 13.07
CA LEU A 436 -2.77 -20.37 12.02
C LEU A 436 -1.60 -19.41 12.22
N ALA A 437 -1.30 -19.04 13.47
CA ALA A 437 -0.19 -18.15 13.76
C ALA A 437 1.16 -18.70 13.26
N ALA A 438 1.42 -19.99 13.52
CA ALA A 438 2.64 -20.64 13.06
C ALA A 438 2.66 -20.85 11.53
N GLU A 439 1.51 -21.16 10.95
CA GLU A 439 1.32 -21.33 9.50
C GLU A 439 1.65 -20.04 8.75
N LEU A 440 1.20 -18.90 9.25
CA LEU A 440 1.38 -17.60 8.61
C LEU A 440 2.76 -16.97 8.86
N GLU A 441 3.36 -17.22 10.04
CA GLU A 441 4.69 -16.71 10.37
C GLU A 441 5.80 -17.50 9.66
N TYR A 442 5.59 -18.80 9.51
CA TYR A 442 6.57 -19.71 8.92
C TYR A 442 5.94 -20.54 7.77
N PRO A 443 5.70 -19.93 6.59
CA PRO A 443 5.04 -20.64 5.47
C PRO A 443 5.81 -21.88 5.00
N ASP A 444 7.09 -22.00 5.34
CA ASP A 444 7.93 -23.18 5.11
C ASP A 444 8.76 -23.50 6.36
N PRO A 445 8.11 -23.92 7.48
CA PRO A 445 8.79 -24.09 8.77
C PRO A 445 9.87 -25.19 8.78
N ASN A 446 9.78 -26.13 7.82
CA ASN A 446 10.71 -27.26 7.76
C ASN A 446 11.77 -27.10 6.67
N GLY A 447 11.77 -26.00 5.90
CA GLY A 447 12.69 -25.78 4.79
C GLY A 447 12.60 -26.85 3.70
N GLN A 448 11.39 -27.44 3.51
CA GLN A 448 11.18 -28.58 2.59
C GLN A 448 10.96 -28.13 1.15
N VAL A 449 10.70 -26.84 0.92
CA VAL A 449 10.51 -26.33 -0.43
C VAL A 449 11.88 -26.19 -1.11
N ASP A 450 12.10 -26.96 -2.15
CA ASP A 450 13.28 -26.78 -3.02
C ASP A 450 13.05 -25.59 -3.95
N TYR A 451 13.52 -24.42 -3.52
CA TYR A 451 13.43 -23.20 -4.31
C TYR A 451 14.32 -23.22 -5.55
N SER A 452 15.34 -24.10 -5.62
CA SER A 452 16.25 -24.20 -6.76
C SER A 452 15.60 -24.88 -7.97
N ALA A 453 14.58 -25.71 -7.74
CA ALA A 453 13.85 -26.44 -8.78
C ALA A 453 12.56 -25.73 -9.23
N ARG A 454 12.25 -24.55 -8.69
CA ARG A 454 10.99 -23.87 -8.97
C ARG A 454 10.94 -23.38 -10.41
N GLU A 455 9.96 -23.89 -11.16
CA GLU A 455 9.65 -23.41 -12.50
C GLU A 455 8.79 -22.13 -12.47
N PRO A 456 8.90 -21.27 -13.51
CA PRO A 456 7.93 -20.19 -13.72
C PRO A 456 6.49 -20.71 -13.76
N GLU A 457 5.52 -19.93 -13.29
CA GLU A 457 4.10 -20.36 -13.25
C GLU A 457 3.55 -20.75 -14.61
N MET A 458 4.02 -20.10 -15.67
CA MET A 458 3.65 -20.45 -17.05
C MET A 458 4.37 -21.68 -17.61
N GLY A 459 5.23 -22.33 -16.82
CA GLY A 459 6.12 -23.41 -17.26
C GLY A 459 7.40 -22.90 -17.94
N LEU A 460 8.53 -23.58 -17.71
CA LEU A 460 9.86 -23.13 -18.15
C LEU A 460 9.95 -22.91 -19.66
N ALA A 461 9.42 -23.83 -20.46
CA ALA A 461 9.49 -23.74 -21.92
C ALA A 461 8.77 -22.50 -22.46
N LYS A 462 7.53 -22.25 -22.01
CA LYS A 462 6.73 -21.07 -22.40
C LYS A 462 7.36 -19.78 -21.88
N ALA A 463 7.91 -19.79 -20.69
CA ALA A 463 8.59 -18.64 -20.10
C ALA A 463 9.82 -18.22 -20.92
N MET A 464 10.67 -19.17 -21.26
CA MET A 464 11.86 -18.91 -22.10
C MET A 464 11.46 -18.47 -23.52
N GLU A 465 10.44 -19.07 -24.12
CA GLU A 465 9.91 -18.64 -25.42
C GLU A 465 9.38 -17.19 -25.34
N THR A 466 8.61 -16.85 -24.31
CA THR A 466 8.10 -15.49 -24.09
C THR A 466 9.24 -14.50 -23.95
N THR A 467 10.26 -14.81 -23.14
CA THR A 467 11.45 -13.95 -22.97
C THR A 467 12.16 -13.74 -24.32
N LYS A 468 12.40 -14.80 -25.09
CA LYS A 468 13.08 -14.72 -26.39
C LYS A 468 12.28 -13.91 -27.42
N ARG A 469 10.95 -13.96 -27.38
CA ARG A 469 10.07 -13.21 -28.28
C ARG A 469 10.17 -11.69 -28.09
N ILE A 470 10.38 -11.22 -26.87
CA ILE A 470 10.42 -9.79 -26.53
C ILE A 470 11.82 -9.19 -26.56
N ILE A 471 12.86 -10.00 -26.76
CA ILE A 471 14.26 -9.55 -26.84
C ILE A 471 14.72 -9.64 -28.30
N GLU A 472 15.40 -8.61 -28.80
CA GLU A 472 16.02 -8.66 -30.13
C GLU A 472 17.08 -9.76 -30.20
N PRO A 473 17.16 -10.54 -31.29
CA PRO A 473 18.10 -11.68 -31.42
C PRO A 473 19.58 -11.32 -31.18
N LYS A 474 20.01 -10.13 -31.62
CA LYS A 474 21.36 -9.64 -31.40
C LYS A 474 21.64 -9.38 -29.91
N THR A 475 20.68 -8.79 -29.22
CA THR A 475 20.73 -8.52 -27.78
C THR A 475 20.74 -9.82 -27.00
N LEU A 476 19.89 -10.78 -27.35
CA LEU A 476 19.83 -12.10 -26.74
C LEU A 476 21.19 -12.81 -26.82
N ALA A 477 21.82 -12.85 -28.02
CA ALA A 477 23.14 -13.43 -28.19
C ALA A 477 24.22 -12.76 -27.32
N GLY A 478 24.11 -11.46 -27.12
CA GLY A 478 24.99 -10.69 -26.20
C GLY A 478 24.83 -11.11 -24.75
N VAL A 479 23.58 -11.29 -24.29
CA VAL A 479 23.28 -11.78 -22.92
C VAL A 479 23.78 -13.20 -22.71
N GLU A 480 23.48 -14.11 -23.64
CA GLU A 480 23.92 -15.49 -23.57
C GLU A 480 25.47 -15.59 -23.55
N LYS A 481 26.14 -14.74 -24.32
CA LYS A 481 27.61 -14.64 -24.29
C LYS A 481 28.09 -14.14 -22.91
N ARG A 482 27.49 -13.07 -22.35
CA ARG A 482 27.88 -12.54 -21.04
C ARG A 482 27.71 -13.60 -19.95
N ILE A 483 26.60 -14.33 -19.95
CA ILE A 483 26.35 -15.45 -19.03
C ILE A 483 27.46 -16.53 -19.18
N ALA A 484 27.80 -16.91 -20.41
CA ALA A 484 28.85 -17.88 -20.65
C ALA A 484 30.22 -17.40 -20.15
N ASP A 485 30.60 -16.15 -20.41
CA ASP A 485 31.83 -15.54 -19.94
C ASP A 485 31.93 -15.55 -18.41
N LEU A 486 30.84 -15.13 -17.71
CA LEU A 486 30.78 -15.12 -16.23
C LEU A 486 30.86 -16.56 -15.67
N ARG A 487 30.17 -17.52 -16.28
CA ARG A 487 30.27 -18.94 -15.86
C ARG A 487 31.69 -19.49 -16.03
N ALA A 488 32.35 -19.17 -17.13
CA ALA A 488 33.74 -19.59 -17.35
C ALA A 488 34.68 -19.02 -16.28
N MET A 489 34.43 -17.82 -15.75
CA MET A 489 35.21 -17.26 -14.66
C MET A 489 35.06 -18.06 -13.36
N CYS A 490 33.89 -18.67 -13.10
CA CYS A 490 33.66 -19.49 -11.90
C CYS A 490 34.63 -20.69 -11.85
N ASP A 491 35.05 -21.23 -13.02
CA ASP A 491 35.92 -22.40 -13.13
C ASP A 491 37.41 -22.04 -13.12
N THR A 492 37.76 -20.76 -13.02
CA THR A 492 39.16 -20.32 -12.92
C THR A 492 39.67 -20.38 -11.47
N PRO A 493 40.99 -20.50 -11.26
CA PRO A 493 41.60 -20.47 -9.93
C PRO A 493 41.32 -19.18 -9.15
N GLN A 494 41.11 -18.07 -9.84
CA GLN A 494 40.79 -16.76 -9.27
C GLN A 494 39.33 -16.68 -8.85
N GLY A 495 38.45 -17.50 -9.45
CA GLY A 495 37.01 -17.48 -9.20
C GLY A 495 36.35 -16.25 -9.79
N ILE A 496 35.17 -15.97 -9.26
CA ILE A 496 34.32 -14.84 -9.65
C ILE A 496 34.09 -13.95 -8.45
N SER A 497 33.97 -12.63 -8.64
CA SER A 497 33.59 -11.72 -7.56
C SER A 497 32.16 -11.97 -7.08
N ILE A 498 31.82 -11.59 -5.83
CA ILE A 498 30.43 -11.69 -5.33
C ILE A 498 29.49 -10.87 -6.22
N GLY A 499 29.89 -9.65 -6.62
CA GLY A 499 29.08 -8.81 -7.51
C GLY A 499 28.81 -9.45 -8.86
N ASP A 500 29.84 -10.02 -9.51
CA ASP A 500 29.68 -10.75 -10.77
C ASP A 500 28.85 -12.02 -10.61
N ALA A 501 28.95 -12.73 -9.49
CA ALA A 501 28.14 -13.91 -9.22
C ALA A 501 26.65 -13.55 -9.06
N VAL A 502 26.34 -12.43 -8.41
CA VAL A 502 24.96 -11.93 -8.32
C VAL A 502 24.49 -11.43 -9.68
N ASN A 503 25.32 -10.71 -10.45
CA ASN A 503 24.98 -10.30 -11.82
C ASN A 503 24.66 -11.51 -12.70
N LEU A 504 25.47 -12.57 -12.63
CA LEU A 504 25.19 -13.82 -13.34
C LEU A 504 23.82 -14.39 -13.00
N ALA A 505 23.50 -14.49 -11.69
CA ALA A 505 22.22 -15.01 -11.23
C ALA A 505 21.04 -14.16 -11.71
N VAL A 506 21.15 -12.83 -11.65
CA VAL A 506 20.11 -11.91 -12.14
C VAL A 506 19.86 -12.07 -13.63
N LEU A 507 20.93 -12.13 -14.44
CA LEU A 507 20.81 -12.33 -15.89
C LEU A 507 20.18 -13.68 -16.24
N GLU A 508 20.57 -14.75 -15.54
CA GLU A 508 20.03 -16.09 -15.75
C GLU A 508 18.55 -16.17 -15.38
N GLU A 509 18.15 -15.62 -14.22
CA GLU A 509 16.75 -15.64 -13.81
C GLU A 509 15.88 -14.78 -14.72
N MET A 510 16.32 -13.58 -15.11
CA MET A 510 15.57 -12.74 -16.04
C MET A 510 15.47 -13.36 -17.44
N LEU A 511 16.45 -14.16 -17.86
CA LEU A 511 16.38 -14.90 -19.13
C LEU A 511 15.40 -16.09 -19.04
N ARG A 512 15.40 -16.78 -17.91
CA ARG A 512 14.59 -17.95 -17.63
C ARG A 512 13.11 -17.63 -17.38
N ASP A 513 12.84 -16.51 -16.68
CA ASP A 513 11.49 -16.13 -16.25
C ASP A 513 11.19 -14.69 -16.67
N PRO A 514 10.21 -14.46 -17.59
CA PRO A 514 9.83 -13.12 -18.02
C PRO A 514 9.18 -12.29 -16.92
N THR A 515 8.71 -12.90 -15.82
CA THR A 515 8.16 -12.20 -14.67
C THR A 515 9.22 -11.65 -13.71
N CYS A 516 10.50 -12.04 -13.88
CA CYS A 516 11.61 -11.40 -13.16
C CYS A 516 11.86 -10.00 -13.69
N LEU A 517 11.91 -9.04 -12.77
CA LEU A 517 12.12 -7.61 -13.04
C LEU A 517 13.37 -7.14 -12.29
N ALA A 518 14.03 -6.10 -12.77
CA ALA A 518 15.13 -5.45 -12.07
C ALA A 518 14.83 -3.97 -11.86
N HIS A 519 15.07 -3.49 -10.65
CA HIS A 519 14.88 -2.09 -10.25
C HIS A 519 16.15 -1.60 -9.57
N ALA A 520 16.69 -0.49 -10.03
CA ALA A 520 17.83 0.17 -9.40
C ALA A 520 17.92 1.62 -9.85
N GLU A 521 18.63 2.42 -9.09
CA GLU A 521 19.10 3.73 -9.52
C GLU A 521 20.25 3.56 -10.51
N ASP A 522 20.33 4.44 -11.51
CA ASP A 522 21.36 4.43 -12.55
C ASP A 522 21.54 3.05 -13.27
N LEU A 523 20.47 2.29 -13.40
CA LEU A 523 20.50 0.94 -13.97
C LEU A 523 21.02 0.92 -15.41
N GLN A 524 20.72 1.95 -16.20
CA GLN A 524 21.22 2.09 -17.56
C GLN A 524 22.76 2.18 -17.61
N ALA A 525 23.38 2.76 -16.60
CA ALA A 525 24.83 2.84 -16.46
C ALA A 525 25.44 1.58 -15.79
N GLY A 526 24.62 0.66 -15.31
CA GLY A 526 25.04 -0.57 -14.63
C GLY A 526 24.82 -0.54 -13.13
N SER A 527 24.16 0.49 -12.59
CA SER A 527 24.03 0.80 -11.18
C SER A 527 25.35 1.11 -10.48
N SER A 528 25.29 1.38 -9.17
CA SER A 528 26.49 1.80 -8.41
C SER A 528 27.57 0.72 -8.27
N TYR A 529 27.16 -0.54 -8.21
CA TYR A 529 28.09 -1.67 -8.00
C TYR A 529 28.09 -2.69 -9.13
N ASN A 530 27.49 -2.37 -10.27
CA ASN A 530 27.34 -3.25 -11.43
C ASN A 530 26.63 -4.58 -11.15
N ILE A 531 25.85 -4.66 -10.07
CA ILE A 531 25.13 -5.89 -9.70
C ILE A 531 24.08 -6.25 -10.76
N PRO A 532 23.12 -5.36 -11.13
CA PRO A 532 22.18 -5.62 -12.22
C PRO A 532 22.69 -5.10 -13.58
N ALA A 533 24.00 -4.96 -13.77
CA ALA A 533 24.57 -4.45 -15.00
C ALA A 533 24.10 -5.24 -16.24
N ASN A 534 23.91 -4.53 -17.34
CA ASN A 534 23.45 -5.04 -18.63
C ASN A 534 21.98 -5.51 -18.67
N THR A 535 21.24 -5.48 -17.55
CA THR A 535 19.84 -5.94 -17.54
C THR A 535 18.94 -5.04 -18.38
N GLN A 536 19.07 -3.70 -18.29
CA GLN A 536 18.23 -2.79 -19.07
C GLN A 536 18.53 -2.88 -20.56
N GLN A 537 19.80 -2.99 -20.95
CA GLN A 537 20.20 -3.18 -22.35
C GLN A 537 19.68 -4.51 -22.90
N ALA A 538 19.63 -5.55 -22.03
CA ALA A 538 19.20 -6.88 -22.38
C ALA A 538 17.67 -7.04 -22.46
N PHE A 539 16.96 -6.57 -21.44
CA PHE A 539 15.55 -6.88 -21.24
C PHE A 539 14.61 -5.68 -21.42
N GLY A 540 15.17 -4.50 -21.70
CA GLY A 540 14.42 -3.27 -21.92
C GLY A 540 13.89 -2.62 -20.63
N ARG A 541 13.47 -1.34 -20.75
CA ARG A 541 13.07 -0.49 -19.61
C ARG A 541 11.85 -0.99 -18.83
N LEU A 542 10.96 -1.74 -19.47
CA LEU A 542 9.79 -2.29 -18.78
C LEU A 542 10.15 -3.44 -17.85
N ARG A 543 11.18 -4.21 -18.13
CA ARG A 543 11.63 -5.31 -17.26
C ARG A 543 12.83 -4.92 -16.39
N ALA A 544 13.56 -3.89 -16.74
CA ALA A 544 14.71 -3.40 -16.00
C ALA A 544 14.66 -1.87 -15.96
N ALA A 545 14.10 -1.32 -14.87
CA ALA A 545 13.75 0.08 -14.74
C ALA A 545 14.84 0.89 -14.04
N ASP A 546 15.20 2.04 -14.64
CA ASP A 546 15.85 3.12 -13.87
C ASP A 546 14.80 3.76 -12.97
N GLU A 547 15.08 3.82 -11.69
CA GLU A 547 14.16 4.35 -10.71
C GLU A 547 14.43 5.82 -10.38
N ILE A 548 13.42 6.50 -9.87
CA ILE A 548 13.60 7.79 -9.19
C ILE A 548 14.39 7.55 -7.91
N ILE A 549 15.18 8.52 -7.49
CA ILE A 549 15.99 8.42 -6.26
C ILE A 549 15.06 8.54 -5.04
N ASP A 550 14.40 7.44 -4.72
CA ASP A 550 13.55 7.26 -3.53
C ASP A 550 13.32 5.76 -3.27
N GLU A 551 14.03 5.23 -2.30
CA GLU A 551 14.00 3.80 -1.96
C GLU A 551 12.61 3.36 -1.47
N GLY A 552 11.87 4.22 -0.79
CA GLY A 552 10.48 3.96 -0.39
C GLY A 552 9.58 3.77 -1.60
N HIS A 553 9.74 4.62 -2.61
CA HIS A 553 8.96 4.53 -3.85
C HIS A 553 9.22 3.22 -4.60
N PHE A 554 10.48 2.93 -4.95
CA PHE A 554 10.73 1.79 -5.83
C PHE A 554 10.65 0.44 -5.13
N ILE A 555 10.92 0.33 -3.80
CA ILE A 555 10.61 -0.86 -3.01
C ILE A 555 9.09 -1.07 -2.97
N GLY A 556 8.31 0.00 -2.73
CA GLY A 556 6.85 -0.07 -2.73
C GLY A 556 6.26 -0.45 -4.09
N LYS A 557 6.79 0.11 -5.19
CA LYS A 557 6.41 -0.27 -6.56
C LYS A 557 6.67 -1.75 -6.80
N ALA A 558 7.84 -2.24 -6.41
CA ALA A 558 8.19 -3.66 -6.50
C ALA A 558 7.25 -4.55 -5.66
N LEU A 559 6.81 -4.08 -4.48
CA LEU A 559 5.82 -4.78 -3.67
C LEU A 559 4.50 -4.95 -4.43
N GLY A 560 4.00 -3.88 -5.06
CA GLY A 560 2.79 -3.93 -5.88
C GLY A 560 2.92 -4.90 -7.07
N GLU A 561 4.07 -4.94 -7.72
CA GLU A 561 4.37 -5.91 -8.78
C GLU A 561 4.38 -7.35 -8.25
N ALA A 562 5.01 -7.57 -7.08
CA ALA A 562 5.06 -8.89 -6.46
C ALA A 562 3.67 -9.42 -6.07
N MET A 563 2.78 -8.57 -5.59
CA MET A 563 1.37 -8.92 -5.34
C MET A 563 0.64 -9.39 -6.60
N ASN A 564 1.07 -8.94 -7.77
CA ASN A 564 0.49 -9.29 -9.07
C ASN A 564 1.24 -10.42 -9.81
N GLY A 565 2.11 -11.16 -9.10
CA GLY A 565 2.76 -12.37 -9.60
C GLY A 565 4.10 -12.13 -10.27
N TYR A 566 4.63 -10.90 -10.25
CA TYR A 566 5.98 -10.61 -10.70
C TYR A 566 7.02 -10.91 -9.61
N ARG A 567 8.29 -11.00 -10.03
CA ARG A 567 9.45 -11.30 -9.17
C ARG A 567 10.47 -10.20 -9.27
N PRO A 568 10.22 -9.05 -8.63
CA PRO A 568 11.15 -7.94 -8.69
C PRO A 568 12.41 -8.22 -7.89
N ILE A 569 13.54 -7.83 -8.47
CA ILE A 569 14.86 -7.77 -7.87
C ILE A 569 15.20 -6.30 -7.73
N VAL A 570 15.27 -5.81 -6.52
CA VAL A 570 15.50 -4.40 -6.18
C VAL A 570 16.93 -4.25 -5.67
N GLU A 571 17.75 -3.43 -6.33
CA GLU A 571 19.06 -3.07 -5.81
C GLU A 571 18.98 -1.73 -5.09
N LEU A 572 19.49 -1.69 -3.87
CA LEU A 572 19.78 -0.48 -3.12
C LEU A 572 21.24 -0.09 -3.36
N MET A 573 21.51 1.18 -3.65
CA MET A 573 22.88 1.67 -3.84
C MET A 573 23.78 1.26 -2.67
N ASN A 574 23.32 1.46 -1.44
CA ASN A 574 23.90 0.88 -0.22
C ASN A 574 22.81 0.21 0.60
N ALA A 575 23.12 -0.88 1.27
CA ALA A 575 22.15 -1.62 2.07
C ALA A 575 21.46 -0.73 3.13
N ASN A 576 22.18 0.20 3.75
CA ASN A 576 21.61 1.09 4.77
C ASN A 576 20.63 2.13 4.21
N PHE A 577 20.58 2.38 2.90
CA PHE A 577 19.56 3.24 2.29
C PHE A 577 18.17 2.61 2.36
N GLY A 578 18.07 1.29 2.57
CA GLY A 578 16.82 0.64 2.92
C GLY A 578 16.12 1.23 4.15
N ILE A 579 16.77 2.10 4.92
CA ILE A 579 16.13 2.84 6.01
C ILE A 579 15.03 3.78 5.49
N TYR A 580 15.18 4.33 4.27
CA TYR A 580 14.17 5.14 3.60
C TYR A 580 12.97 4.32 3.14
N GLY A 581 13.17 3.02 2.86
CA GLY A 581 12.14 2.06 2.49
C GLY A 581 11.73 1.10 3.62
N MET A 582 11.97 1.46 4.89
CA MET A 582 11.72 0.57 6.03
C MET A 582 10.24 0.21 6.18
N ALA A 583 9.32 1.12 5.88
CA ALA A 583 7.88 0.85 5.91
C ALA A 583 7.52 -0.22 4.87
N GLU A 584 8.02 -0.09 3.65
CA GLU A 584 7.79 -0.99 2.54
C GLU A 584 8.41 -2.38 2.78
N LEU A 585 9.61 -2.42 3.35
CA LEU A 585 10.25 -3.68 3.76
C LEU A 585 9.46 -4.38 4.86
N SER A 586 8.94 -3.62 5.83
CA SER A 586 8.07 -4.16 6.88
C SER A 586 6.76 -4.71 6.28
N SER A 587 6.14 -3.95 5.40
CA SER A 587 4.90 -4.38 4.73
C SER A 587 5.14 -5.61 3.85
N ALA A 588 6.25 -5.67 3.10
CA ALA A 588 6.62 -6.84 2.31
C ALA A 588 6.76 -8.11 3.17
N GLY A 589 7.41 -7.99 4.34
CA GLY A 589 7.56 -9.10 5.29
C GLY A 589 6.23 -9.57 5.87
N ASN A 590 5.35 -8.62 6.21
CA ASN A 590 4.11 -8.90 6.93
C ASN A 590 2.91 -9.23 6.04
N THR A 591 2.94 -8.90 4.74
CA THR A 591 1.78 -9.03 3.84
C THR A 591 1.22 -10.44 3.80
N TYR A 592 2.06 -11.48 3.76
CA TYR A 592 1.58 -12.86 3.76
C TYR A 592 0.72 -13.18 4.99
N ALA A 593 1.21 -12.81 6.18
CA ALA A 593 0.49 -13.04 7.43
C ALA A 593 -0.78 -12.18 7.55
N THR A 594 -0.66 -10.88 7.25
CA THR A 594 -1.76 -9.91 7.36
C THR A 594 -2.92 -10.27 6.42
N THR A 595 -2.63 -10.86 5.27
CA THR A 595 -3.63 -11.26 4.27
C THR A 595 -4.18 -12.67 4.49
N GLY A 596 -3.87 -13.32 5.61
CA GLY A 596 -4.27 -14.72 5.85
C GLY A 596 -3.67 -15.71 4.84
N GLY A 597 -2.52 -15.40 4.26
CA GLY A 597 -1.80 -16.23 3.29
C GLY A 597 -2.18 -16.01 1.82
N GLN A 598 -3.03 -15.02 1.50
CA GLN A 598 -3.52 -14.81 0.13
C GLN A 598 -2.43 -14.28 -0.82
N PHE A 599 -1.62 -13.31 -0.37
CA PHE A 599 -0.61 -12.67 -1.21
C PHE A 599 0.79 -13.13 -0.83
N LYS A 600 1.44 -13.80 -1.77
CA LYS A 600 2.87 -14.14 -1.68
C LYS A 600 3.68 -12.92 -2.13
N MET A 601 4.85 -12.72 -1.50
CA MET A 601 5.75 -11.59 -1.79
C MET A 601 7.08 -12.09 -2.36
N PRO A 602 7.11 -12.57 -3.63
CA PRO A 602 8.32 -13.13 -4.23
C PRO A 602 9.26 -12.04 -4.73
N MET A 603 9.68 -11.13 -3.86
CA MET A 603 10.64 -10.07 -4.19
C MET A 603 11.98 -10.28 -3.48
N THR A 604 13.05 -9.78 -4.08
CA THR A 604 14.39 -9.82 -3.54
C THR A 604 14.95 -8.41 -3.46
N VAL A 605 15.44 -8.00 -2.30
CA VAL A 605 16.14 -6.73 -2.14
C VAL A 605 17.63 -7.03 -1.93
N ILE A 606 18.47 -6.41 -2.73
CA ILE A 606 19.92 -6.57 -2.71
C ILE A 606 20.53 -5.24 -2.30
N GLY A 607 21.51 -5.26 -1.40
CA GLY A 607 22.24 -4.06 -1.02
C GLY A 607 23.69 -4.39 -0.67
N ALA A 608 24.62 -3.69 -1.27
CA ALA A 608 26.01 -3.72 -0.85
C ALA A 608 26.15 -3.05 0.51
N GLY A 609 26.91 -3.65 1.44
CA GLY A 609 27.05 -3.09 2.78
C GLY A 609 28.38 -3.49 3.45
N GLY A 610 28.70 -2.81 4.53
CA GLY A 610 29.92 -3.05 5.29
C GLY A 610 31.12 -2.26 4.77
N THR A 611 32.30 -2.69 5.18
CA THR A 611 33.58 -2.09 4.79
C THR A 611 34.52 -3.16 4.26
N ALA A 612 35.22 -2.84 3.18
CA ALA A 612 36.34 -3.63 2.67
C ALA A 612 37.59 -2.75 2.57
N PRO A 613 38.79 -3.32 2.52
CA PRO A 613 39.99 -2.54 2.24
C PRO A 613 39.78 -1.71 0.96
N ASN A 614 39.95 -0.39 1.05
CA ASN A 614 39.76 0.59 -0.02
C ASN A 614 38.31 0.85 -0.46
N GLN A 615 37.30 0.38 0.27
CA GLN A 615 35.87 0.59 -0.04
C GLN A 615 35.06 1.06 1.17
N SER A 616 35.69 1.78 2.10
CA SER A 616 34.97 2.39 3.22
C SER A 616 34.33 3.69 2.79
N LEU A 617 33.02 3.79 2.91
CA LEU A 617 32.23 4.99 2.61
C LEU A 617 31.93 5.84 3.86
N GLY A 618 32.66 5.61 4.95
CA GLY A 618 32.46 6.26 6.23
C GLY A 618 31.38 5.61 7.09
N ALA A 619 31.17 6.20 8.28
CA ALA A 619 30.31 5.58 9.31
C ALA A 619 28.84 5.49 8.89
N GLU A 620 28.36 6.41 8.08
CA GLU A 620 26.96 6.44 7.63
C GLU A 620 26.67 5.35 6.59
N HIS A 621 27.49 5.27 5.53
CA HIS A 621 27.19 4.38 4.40
C HIS A 621 27.75 2.94 4.57
N SER A 622 28.51 2.68 5.63
CA SER A 622 29.10 1.36 5.89
C SER A 622 28.40 0.59 7.03
N GLN A 623 27.17 1.00 7.38
CA GLN A 623 26.42 0.38 8.48
C GLN A 623 25.93 -1.02 8.11
N PRO A 624 25.92 -1.97 9.09
CA PRO A 624 25.37 -3.31 8.90
C PRO A 624 23.83 -3.25 8.94
N PHE A 625 23.18 -2.98 7.82
CA PHE A 625 21.73 -2.78 7.73
C PHE A 625 20.89 -4.01 8.14
N HIS A 626 21.44 -5.22 7.99
CA HIS A 626 20.74 -6.45 8.38
C HIS A 626 20.24 -6.41 9.84
N ALA A 627 20.96 -5.72 10.74
CA ALA A 627 20.55 -5.58 12.13
C ALA A 627 19.20 -4.84 12.30
N TYR A 628 18.87 -3.93 11.40
CA TYR A 628 17.60 -3.18 11.44
C TYR A 628 16.40 -4.02 10.98
N ILE A 629 16.60 -4.94 10.04
CA ILE A 629 15.53 -5.71 9.41
C ILE A 629 15.36 -7.12 10.00
N MET A 630 16.30 -7.60 10.81
CA MET A 630 16.23 -8.93 11.47
C MET A 630 15.00 -9.12 12.36
N GLY A 631 14.41 -8.03 12.86
CA GLY A 631 13.22 -8.06 13.70
C GLY A 631 11.91 -8.03 12.92
N ILE A 632 11.94 -7.96 11.59
CA ILE A 632 10.73 -7.94 10.76
C ILE A 632 10.32 -9.38 10.43
N PRO A 633 9.14 -9.86 10.91
CA PRO A 633 8.66 -11.19 10.59
C PRO A 633 8.47 -11.35 9.07
N GLY A 634 8.68 -12.57 8.56
CA GLY A 634 8.49 -12.90 7.14
C GLY A 634 9.67 -12.56 6.22
N LEU A 635 10.62 -11.74 6.64
CA LEU A 635 11.84 -11.48 5.86
C LEU A 635 12.87 -12.59 6.03
N LYS A 636 13.44 -13.06 4.91
CA LYS A 636 14.60 -13.94 4.89
C LYS A 636 15.84 -13.12 4.56
N ILE A 637 16.86 -13.18 5.42
CA ILE A 637 18.09 -12.41 5.27
C ILE A 637 19.22 -13.36 4.91
N CYS A 638 19.92 -13.09 3.81
CA CYS A 638 21.10 -13.78 3.37
C CYS A 638 22.27 -12.81 3.30
N SER A 639 23.39 -13.15 3.94
CA SER A 639 24.64 -12.41 3.83
C SER A 639 25.65 -13.26 3.12
N ALA A 640 26.15 -12.77 1.97
CA ALA A 640 27.26 -13.39 1.26
C ALA A 640 28.59 -12.94 1.91
N SER A 641 29.52 -13.87 2.14
CA SER A 641 30.84 -13.62 2.72
C SER A 641 31.94 -14.20 1.84
#